data_079f04b3ce3baab30044ebc8b1999270
#
_entry.id   079f04b3ce3baab30044ebc8b1999270
#
_cell.length_a   1.000
_cell.length_b   1.000
_cell.length_c   1.000
_cell.angle_alpha   90.00
_cell.angle_beta   90.00
_cell.angle_gamma   90.00
#
_symmetry.space_group_name_H-M   'P 1'
#
loop_
_entity.id
_entity.type
_entity.pdbx_description
1 polymer ?
#
loop_
_entity_poly.entity_id
_entity_poly.type
_entity_poly.pdbx_seq_one_letter_code
_entity_poly.pdbx_strand_id
1 'polypeptide(L)'
;MVFAMACAGPLAAAIMPGGLELISTSNCTACHSAAAASGAWLFPKQAPRLTELASHARPAWLTQFLTAPGAAKPGTTMPDLLRGDAEKAEALTHFLLSAQPPASGPLLPDKAAAARGESLYHRIGCVACHAPQNDTPPPAGSVPLPRMEEKWTFEGLRRFLLNPLATRPSGRMPAMGLIDRESSDIAHYLLRGTRVPAAVEVAIYRDRIRSLEDFDTTEIERTAPASGLALTGSLSERGAALRFTTWLTIPSAGRYTFYLNASTASRLAIDDEWIMGMDSWETRGISENQLRRLDAGPHEIKVDFIRRGQDTPSLTIEWEGPGIPRAPIPAGLLSSTREPVPPAPAFTPDPAKAAAGRTLYAALKCAACHGSTSTITAPPSLESLAAHSSQGCLAETPAASLPDYHFDGTQRQAIRESLITFTKPNLPPPSPGDRLASTLTTFRCLQCHVRDGQGGVPADRSGFFTSNADDLGEEGRLPPRLDGSGDKLRPEWIRRVLTEGAAVRPYLNTRMPQFGQANTGHLPDLLTALDRNATPLKPTSDAPEIQRAAGRLLTGTDGLSCIACHRFNRQPAHSLQVLDLTTTTQRLNEDWFRRFLRDPNQFNPGTRMPALWPGGHSLIPAVLEGDTDRQHAALWTYLADGPSAKFPEGLSRQNMELIVGGDPVVYRGKLWEAGFRAIATGYPGGVNAAFDAEEMRLALVWRGRFLNVSPHWSSQGMGSIHPLGTDEVLFPHGTPFAILSNPEAPWPTASSKATGMRFGGYQLDVSKRPIMLYAFNSLNLEDTLTPPSPAASPSLHRTLTFTGPLPVGLHFRLATGSLSPAGPGQWRLNDRLTLKLPPAVSALLRGKGAQQELLVPILSTSPLEIEYVW
;
A
#
# COMPACT_ATOMS: atom_id res chain seq x y z
N MET A 1 51.06 32.76 -0.20
CA MET A 1 49.89 33.62 -0.24
C MET A 1 48.70 32.77 0.13
N VAL A 2 48.32 32.73 1.40
CA VAL A 2 47.28 31.90 1.96
C VAL A 2 45.97 32.62 1.72
N PHE A 3 45.14 32.08 0.84
CA PHE A 3 43.75 32.51 0.69
C PHE A 3 42.94 31.98 1.89
N ALA A 4 42.58 32.90 2.76
CA ALA A 4 41.62 32.63 3.81
C ALA A 4 40.26 32.35 3.18
N MET A 5 39.87 31.08 3.15
CA MET A 5 38.50 30.67 2.95
C MET A 5 37.67 31.18 4.14
N ALA A 6 36.81 32.15 3.88
CA ALA A 6 35.81 32.54 4.87
C ALA A 6 34.92 31.33 5.13
N CYS A 7 35.15 30.68 6.26
CA CYS A 7 34.23 29.74 6.84
C CYS A 7 32.91 30.47 7.12
N ALA A 8 31.89 30.29 6.27
CA ALA A 8 30.54 30.50 6.71
C ALA A 8 30.36 29.59 7.96
N GLY A 9 30.21 30.21 9.10
CA GLY A 9 30.00 29.50 10.36
C GLY A 9 28.80 28.55 10.24
N PRO A 10 28.80 27.44 10.96
CA PRO A 10 27.66 26.56 10.96
C PRO A 10 26.44 27.40 11.35
N LEU A 11 25.46 27.49 10.46
CA LEU A 11 24.10 27.87 10.85
C LEU A 11 23.74 26.89 11.95
N ALA A 12 23.86 27.34 13.20
CA ALA A 12 23.28 26.65 14.34
C ALA A 12 21.81 26.48 13.95
N ALA A 13 21.42 25.26 13.62
CA ALA A 13 20.05 24.96 13.35
C ALA A 13 19.27 25.50 14.54
N ALA A 14 18.50 26.55 14.31
CA ALA A 14 17.62 27.10 15.30
C ALA A 14 16.59 26.00 15.58
N ILE A 15 16.89 25.15 16.58
CA ILE A 15 15.95 24.20 17.12
C ILE A 15 14.73 25.03 17.44
N MET A 16 13.58 24.74 16.83
CA MET A 16 12.35 25.49 17.11
C MET A 16 12.18 25.52 18.62
N PRO A 17 12.11 26.69 19.26
CA PRO A 17 12.00 26.76 20.71
C PRO A 17 10.89 25.84 21.17
N GLY A 18 11.14 24.98 22.13
CA GLY A 18 10.19 23.91 22.55
C GLY A 18 8.79 24.44 22.84
N GLY A 19 8.64 25.70 23.24
CA GLY A 19 7.36 26.37 23.42
C GLY A 19 6.57 26.61 22.14
N LEU A 20 7.19 26.97 21.02
CA LEU A 20 6.52 27.11 19.71
C LEU A 20 6.03 25.75 19.19
N GLU A 21 6.82 24.70 19.41
CA GLU A 21 6.42 23.34 19.08
C GLU A 21 5.22 22.90 19.92
N LEU A 22 5.22 23.17 21.22
CA LEU A 22 4.10 22.86 22.12
C LEU A 22 2.83 23.62 21.71
N ILE A 23 2.91 24.92 21.44
CA ILE A 23 1.79 25.74 20.95
C ILE A 23 1.20 25.15 19.66
N SER A 24 2.07 24.78 18.71
CA SER A 24 1.69 24.19 17.43
C SER A 24 1.08 22.79 17.59
N THR A 25 1.72 21.89 18.34
CA THR A 25 1.28 20.49 18.50
C THR A 25 0.03 20.36 19.37
N SER A 26 -0.15 21.25 20.35
CA SER A 26 -1.37 21.33 21.17
C SER A 26 -2.50 22.10 20.47
N ASN A 27 -2.23 22.62 19.26
CA ASN A 27 -3.19 23.33 18.42
C ASN A 27 -3.89 24.50 19.13
N CYS A 28 -3.13 25.31 19.86
CA CYS A 28 -3.66 26.46 20.60
C CYS A 28 -4.42 27.44 19.70
N THR A 29 -4.04 27.51 18.43
CA THR A 29 -4.71 28.33 17.40
C THR A 29 -6.11 27.84 17.02
N ALA A 30 -6.52 26.65 17.45
CA ALA A 30 -7.91 26.19 17.28
C ALA A 30 -8.90 27.04 18.12
N CYS A 31 -8.43 27.63 19.21
CA CYS A 31 -9.21 28.50 20.08
C CYS A 31 -8.72 29.95 20.04
N HIS A 32 -7.41 30.19 20.05
CA HIS A 32 -6.80 31.51 20.16
C HIS A 32 -6.35 32.03 18.78
N SER A 33 -6.80 33.25 18.42
CA SER A 33 -6.26 33.90 17.24
C SER A 33 -4.78 34.26 17.42
N ALA A 34 -4.03 34.30 16.34
CA ALA A 34 -2.65 34.81 16.28
C ALA A 34 -2.59 35.94 15.24
N ALA A 35 -1.83 36.98 15.53
CA ALA A 35 -1.50 37.98 14.52
C ALA A 35 -0.70 37.32 13.38
N ALA A 36 -0.71 37.94 12.18
CA ALA A 36 -0.01 37.40 11.03
C ALA A 36 1.48 37.12 11.29
N ALA A 37 2.15 38.00 12.04
CA ALA A 37 3.56 37.88 12.42
C ALA A 37 3.80 36.63 13.32
N SER A 38 3.01 36.47 14.39
CA SER A 38 3.11 35.34 15.32
C SER A 38 2.68 34.04 14.67
N GLY A 39 1.58 34.10 13.93
CA GLY A 39 1.02 32.93 13.21
C GLY A 39 2.00 32.34 12.19
N ALA A 40 2.86 33.17 11.58
CA ALA A 40 3.86 32.71 10.63
C ALA A 40 4.90 31.73 11.26
N TRP A 41 5.08 31.76 12.58
CA TRP A 41 5.97 30.86 13.32
C TRP A 41 5.32 29.53 13.71
N LEU A 42 4.03 29.38 13.53
CA LEU A 42 3.28 28.25 14.02
C LEU A 42 2.91 27.26 12.92
N PHE A 43 2.98 25.96 13.23
CA PHE A 43 2.55 24.85 12.38
C PHE A 43 1.47 24.04 13.10
N PRO A 44 0.22 24.55 13.17
CA PRO A 44 -0.83 23.94 13.98
C PRO A 44 -1.09 22.49 13.59
N LYS A 45 -1.14 21.61 14.58
CA LYS A 45 -1.51 20.22 14.40
C LYS A 45 -3.02 20.09 14.36
N GLN A 46 -3.58 20.03 13.17
CA GLN A 46 -5.00 19.78 12.98
C GLN A 46 -5.43 18.47 13.67
N ALA A 47 -6.56 18.50 14.35
CA ALA A 47 -7.15 17.33 14.98
C ALA A 47 -7.65 16.32 13.94
N PRO A 48 -7.78 15.02 14.30
CA PRO A 48 -8.38 14.04 13.41
C PRO A 48 -9.81 14.38 13.04
N ARG A 49 -10.21 14.09 11.82
CA ARG A 49 -11.61 14.15 11.39
C ARG A 49 -12.40 13.04 12.05
N LEU A 50 -13.61 13.36 12.51
CA LEU A 50 -14.49 12.41 13.22
C LEU A 50 -15.56 11.78 12.32
N THR A 51 -15.61 12.15 11.03
CA THR A 51 -16.68 11.76 10.10
C THR A 51 -16.82 10.26 9.90
N GLU A 52 -15.73 9.49 10.04
CA GLU A 52 -15.76 8.03 9.86
C GLU A 52 -15.36 7.27 11.14
N LEU A 53 -15.54 7.89 12.29
CA LEU A 53 -15.03 7.34 13.56
C LEU A 53 -15.63 5.96 13.87
N ALA A 54 -16.92 5.75 13.61
CA ALA A 54 -17.61 4.48 13.85
C ALA A 54 -17.10 3.33 12.99
N SER A 55 -16.54 3.62 11.81
CA SER A 55 -15.99 2.58 10.93
C SER A 55 -14.63 2.04 11.40
N HIS A 56 -13.90 2.79 12.24
CA HIS A 56 -12.53 2.44 12.58
C HIS A 56 -12.21 2.38 14.08
N ALA A 57 -12.99 3.04 14.95
CA ALA A 57 -12.72 3.02 16.39
C ALA A 57 -13.68 2.05 17.11
N ARG A 58 -13.13 1.26 18.03
CA ARG A 58 -13.95 0.40 18.89
C ARG A 58 -14.61 1.21 19.99
N PRO A 59 -15.90 0.99 20.30
CA PRO A 59 -16.64 1.80 21.28
C PRO A 59 -15.98 1.82 22.66
N ALA A 60 -15.58 0.68 23.20
CA ALA A 60 -14.95 0.58 24.52
C ALA A 60 -13.66 1.39 24.60
N TRP A 61 -12.82 1.32 23.58
CA TRP A 61 -11.59 2.11 23.50
C TRP A 61 -11.91 3.62 23.41
N LEU A 62 -12.93 3.99 22.64
CA LEU A 62 -13.32 5.40 22.49
C LEU A 62 -13.76 5.98 23.82
N THR A 63 -14.61 5.26 24.57
CA THR A 63 -15.01 5.67 25.91
C THR A 63 -13.80 5.83 26.84
N GLN A 64 -12.92 4.85 26.88
CA GLN A 64 -11.69 4.91 27.69
C GLN A 64 -10.79 6.10 27.28
N PHE A 65 -10.63 6.33 25.96
CA PHE A 65 -9.83 7.43 25.44
C PHE A 65 -10.44 8.79 25.81
N LEU A 66 -11.74 8.94 25.77
CA LEU A 66 -12.42 10.17 26.18
C LEU A 66 -12.33 10.40 27.67
N THR A 67 -12.41 9.34 28.47
CA THR A 67 -12.29 9.42 29.94
C THR A 67 -10.90 9.87 30.39
N ALA A 68 -9.84 9.32 29.78
CA ALA A 68 -8.45 9.59 30.14
C ALA A 68 -7.53 9.52 28.89
N PRO A 69 -7.46 10.58 28.07
CA PRO A 69 -6.77 10.56 26.79
C PRO A 69 -5.29 10.17 26.90
N GLY A 70 -4.56 10.72 27.87
CA GLY A 70 -3.13 10.46 28.09
C GLY A 70 -2.83 9.01 28.47
N ALA A 71 -3.67 8.39 29.28
CA ALA A 71 -3.52 7.00 29.70
C ALA A 71 -3.88 6.01 28.57
N ALA A 72 -4.98 6.27 27.86
CA ALA A 72 -5.42 5.42 26.76
C ALA A 72 -4.48 5.51 25.52
N LYS A 73 -3.84 6.67 25.34
CA LYS A 73 -2.89 6.90 24.24
C LYS A 73 -1.75 7.79 24.69
N PRO A 74 -0.66 7.23 25.20
CA PRO A 74 0.54 7.98 25.53
C PRO A 74 1.04 8.84 24.38
N GLY A 75 1.41 10.10 24.65
CA GLY A 75 1.85 11.07 23.66
C GLY A 75 0.72 11.70 22.82
N THR A 76 -0.54 11.52 23.21
CA THR A 76 -1.64 12.28 22.61
C THR A 76 -1.54 13.76 22.99
N THR A 77 -1.93 14.63 22.07
CA THR A 77 -2.07 16.07 22.31
C THR A 77 -3.55 16.48 22.47
N MET A 78 -4.46 15.52 22.47
CA MET A 78 -5.82 15.78 22.88
C MET A 78 -5.88 16.06 24.38
N PRO A 79 -6.37 17.23 24.80
CA PRO A 79 -6.43 17.56 26.23
C PRO A 79 -7.49 16.71 26.95
N ASP A 80 -7.33 16.55 28.24
CA ASP A 80 -8.37 16.02 29.12
C ASP A 80 -9.45 17.07 29.33
N LEU A 81 -10.65 16.81 28.83
CA LEU A 81 -11.84 17.67 28.97
C LEU A 81 -12.86 17.09 29.96
N LEU A 82 -12.75 15.82 30.30
CA LEU A 82 -13.74 15.12 31.11
C LEU A 82 -13.28 14.83 32.54
N ARG A 83 -12.00 14.95 32.83
CA ARG A 83 -11.43 14.74 34.16
C ARG A 83 -11.81 13.39 34.78
N GLY A 84 -11.80 12.33 33.95
CA GLY A 84 -12.14 11.00 34.42
C GLY A 84 -13.63 10.67 34.46
N ASP A 85 -14.53 11.59 34.04
CA ASP A 85 -15.97 11.38 34.04
C ASP A 85 -16.38 10.37 32.98
N ALA A 86 -16.60 9.12 33.41
CA ALA A 86 -16.94 8.00 32.56
C ALA A 86 -18.36 8.10 31.95
N GLU A 87 -19.32 8.71 32.66
CA GLU A 87 -20.70 8.88 32.17
C GLU A 87 -20.74 9.86 30.99
N LYS A 88 -20.02 10.97 31.09
CA LYS A 88 -19.89 11.92 30.00
C LYS A 88 -19.15 11.31 28.81
N ALA A 89 -18.11 10.52 29.07
CA ALA A 89 -17.36 9.82 28.02
C ALA A 89 -18.25 8.82 27.27
N GLU A 90 -19.09 8.08 28.00
CA GLU A 90 -20.06 7.15 27.41
C GLU A 90 -21.09 7.87 26.56
N ALA A 91 -21.68 8.97 27.08
CA ALA A 91 -22.64 9.77 26.31
C ALA A 91 -22.05 10.32 25.02
N LEU A 92 -20.81 10.85 25.06
CA LEU A 92 -20.08 11.28 23.87
C LEU A 92 -19.80 10.13 22.90
N THR A 93 -19.45 8.94 23.41
CA THR A 93 -19.24 7.75 22.58
C THR A 93 -20.51 7.39 21.82
N HIS A 94 -21.66 7.34 22.50
CA HIS A 94 -22.95 7.09 21.85
C HIS A 94 -23.26 8.13 20.78
N PHE A 95 -23.02 9.42 21.05
CA PHE A 95 -23.19 10.48 20.05
C PHE A 95 -22.28 10.33 18.84
N LEU A 96 -20.98 10.16 19.07
CA LEU A 96 -19.96 10.09 18.00
C LEU A 96 -20.15 8.87 17.10
N LEU A 97 -20.71 7.79 17.63
CA LEU A 97 -20.95 6.55 16.88
C LEU A 97 -22.39 6.43 16.35
N SER A 98 -23.29 7.37 16.68
CA SER A 98 -24.70 7.29 16.26
C SER A 98 -24.95 7.57 14.78
N ALA A 99 -24.04 8.27 14.11
CA ALA A 99 -24.20 8.70 12.71
C ALA A 99 -23.91 7.61 11.68
N GLN A 100 -23.35 6.48 12.09
CA GLN A 100 -22.89 5.42 11.19
C GLN A 100 -23.13 4.05 11.81
N PRO A 101 -23.38 3.00 11.01
CA PRO A 101 -23.47 1.64 11.54
C PRO A 101 -22.14 1.25 12.20
N PRO A 102 -22.21 0.52 13.32
CA PRO A 102 -20.99 0.01 13.97
C PRO A 102 -20.21 -0.86 13.01
N ALA A 103 -18.90 -0.79 13.14
CA ALA A 103 -18.01 -1.63 12.38
C ALA A 103 -18.28 -3.13 12.64
N SER A 104 -17.95 -3.94 11.66
CA SER A 104 -17.95 -5.41 11.78
C SER A 104 -17.23 -5.87 13.06
N GLY A 105 -17.65 -6.99 13.61
CA GLY A 105 -17.02 -7.61 14.77
C GLY A 105 -15.51 -7.87 14.58
N PRO A 106 -14.84 -8.38 15.62
CA PRO A 106 -13.43 -8.69 15.54
C PRO A 106 -13.19 -9.76 14.45
N LEU A 107 -12.21 -9.50 13.59
CA LEU A 107 -11.74 -10.43 12.57
C LEU A 107 -10.54 -11.20 13.11
N LEU A 108 -10.51 -12.52 12.95
CA LEU A 108 -9.33 -13.31 13.23
C LEU A 108 -8.24 -12.95 12.20
N PRO A 109 -7.05 -12.48 12.63
CA PRO A 109 -5.99 -12.13 11.70
C PRO A 109 -5.49 -13.34 10.91
N ASP A 110 -5.31 -13.16 9.60
CA ASP A 110 -4.65 -14.16 8.75
C ASP A 110 -3.16 -14.21 9.09
N LYS A 111 -2.64 -15.36 9.54
CA LYS A 111 -1.24 -15.53 9.95
C LYS A 111 -0.26 -15.33 8.79
N ALA A 112 -0.58 -15.82 7.59
CA ALA A 112 0.30 -15.65 6.44
C ALA A 112 0.33 -14.18 5.98
N ALA A 113 -0.82 -13.51 5.97
CA ALA A 113 -0.88 -12.06 5.72
C ALA A 113 -0.13 -11.26 6.79
N ALA A 114 -0.25 -11.66 8.07
CA ALA A 114 0.48 -11.02 9.17
C ALA A 114 2.00 -11.16 9.04
N ALA A 115 2.51 -12.32 8.62
CA ALA A 115 3.95 -12.53 8.37
C ALA A 115 4.46 -11.64 7.23
N ARG A 116 3.70 -11.54 6.12
CA ARG A 116 4.02 -10.59 5.03
C ARG A 116 3.95 -9.14 5.52
N GLY A 117 2.94 -8.81 6.32
CA GLY A 117 2.76 -7.50 6.94
C GLY A 117 3.89 -7.12 7.88
N GLU A 118 4.43 -8.06 8.64
CA GLU A 118 5.61 -7.89 9.48
C GLU A 118 6.83 -7.50 8.65
N SER A 119 7.11 -8.27 7.60
CA SER A 119 8.22 -7.96 6.69
C SER A 119 8.05 -6.57 6.05
N LEU A 120 6.84 -6.22 5.60
CA LEU A 120 6.55 -4.89 5.05
C LEU A 120 6.75 -3.78 6.09
N TYR A 121 6.17 -3.92 7.28
CA TYR A 121 6.27 -2.94 8.36
C TYR A 121 7.73 -2.59 8.70
N HIS A 122 8.60 -3.58 8.77
CA HIS A 122 10.01 -3.37 9.08
C HIS A 122 10.78 -2.78 7.90
N ARG A 123 10.47 -3.15 6.65
CA ARG A 123 11.26 -2.83 5.47
C ARG A 123 10.92 -1.50 4.80
N ILE A 124 9.63 -1.11 4.75
CA ILE A 124 9.22 0.05 3.94
C ILE A 124 9.38 1.40 4.64
N GLY A 125 9.76 1.42 5.93
CA GLY A 125 10.07 2.64 6.67
C GLY A 125 9.15 2.96 7.85
N CYS A 126 8.18 2.11 8.24
CA CYS A 126 7.34 2.36 9.42
C CYS A 126 8.18 2.47 10.69
N VAL A 127 9.23 1.67 10.80
CA VAL A 127 10.19 1.67 11.92
C VAL A 127 11.04 2.95 12.04
N ALA A 128 11.03 3.82 11.05
CA ALA A 128 11.67 5.13 11.20
C ALA A 128 11.00 5.99 12.29
N CYS A 129 9.68 5.87 12.42
CA CYS A 129 8.89 6.61 13.41
C CYS A 129 8.29 5.75 14.50
N HIS A 130 7.91 4.51 14.20
CA HIS A 130 7.35 3.56 15.18
C HIS A 130 8.40 2.57 15.66
N ALA A 131 8.22 2.05 16.88
CA ALA A 131 9.10 1.00 17.38
C ALA A 131 8.98 -0.26 16.50
N PRO A 132 10.10 -0.97 16.27
CA PRO A 132 10.03 -2.35 15.81
C PRO A 132 9.14 -3.16 16.73
N GLN A 133 8.27 -3.98 16.18
CA GLN A 133 7.33 -4.80 16.95
C GLN A 133 7.97 -6.16 17.26
N ASN A 134 9.14 -6.13 17.85
CA ASN A 134 9.90 -7.27 18.35
C ASN A 134 10.12 -7.08 19.86
N ASP A 135 10.69 -8.08 20.54
CA ASP A 135 10.91 -8.08 21.99
C ASP A 135 12.00 -7.09 22.48
N THR A 136 12.52 -6.24 21.59
CA THR A 136 13.50 -5.21 21.96
C THR A 136 12.81 -3.98 22.53
N PRO A 137 13.42 -3.31 23.53
CA PRO A 137 12.89 -2.04 24.03
C PRO A 137 12.74 -1.03 22.89
N PRO A 138 11.64 -0.27 22.85
CA PRO A 138 11.43 0.71 21.80
C PRO A 138 12.53 1.77 21.81
N PRO A 139 13.13 2.08 20.64
CA PRO A 139 14.11 3.16 20.53
C PRO A 139 13.56 4.49 21.02
N ALA A 140 14.44 5.34 21.59
CA ALA A 140 14.06 6.66 22.04
C ALA A 140 13.37 7.48 20.92
N GLY A 141 12.31 8.21 21.28
CA GLY A 141 11.53 9.01 20.35
C GLY A 141 10.59 8.23 19.42
N SER A 142 10.46 6.91 19.61
CA SER A 142 9.46 6.11 18.88
C SER A 142 8.04 6.52 19.24
N VAL A 143 7.18 6.55 18.24
CA VAL A 143 5.73 6.71 18.43
C VAL A 143 5.14 5.35 18.82
N PRO A 144 4.59 5.21 20.02
CA PRO A 144 4.10 3.91 20.50
C PRO A 144 2.86 3.47 19.70
N LEU A 145 2.73 2.15 19.55
CA LEU A 145 1.56 1.47 18.97
C LEU A 145 0.97 0.51 20.03
N PRO A 146 0.31 1.04 21.08
CA PRO A 146 -0.23 0.17 22.12
C PRO A 146 -1.47 -0.55 21.59
N ARG A 147 -1.58 -1.82 21.95
CA ARG A 147 -2.78 -2.68 21.78
C ARG A 147 -3.72 -2.24 20.64
N MET A 148 -3.23 -2.38 19.41
CA MET A 148 -3.94 -1.90 18.20
C MET A 148 -5.32 -2.56 18.05
N GLU A 149 -5.43 -3.80 18.49
CA GLU A 149 -6.66 -4.61 18.50
C GLU A 149 -7.77 -4.06 19.39
N GLU A 150 -7.42 -3.30 20.43
CA GLU A 150 -8.43 -2.67 21.28
C GLU A 150 -9.01 -1.42 20.64
N LYS A 151 -8.22 -0.72 19.83
CA LYS A 151 -8.58 0.54 19.21
C LYS A 151 -9.25 0.38 17.88
N TRP A 152 -8.65 -0.42 16.99
CA TRP A 152 -8.99 -0.43 15.58
C TRP A 152 -9.84 -1.63 15.18
N THR A 153 -10.75 -1.40 14.24
CA THR A 153 -11.31 -2.48 13.43
C THR A 153 -10.34 -2.80 12.30
N PHE A 154 -10.41 -3.99 11.74
CA PHE A 154 -9.54 -4.39 10.62
C PHE A 154 -9.72 -3.44 9.43
N GLU A 155 -10.94 -3.25 8.98
CA GLU A 155 -11.23 -2.41 7.83
C GLU A 155 -10.87 -0.93 8.08
N GLY A 156 -11.11 -0.44 9.30
CA GLY A 156 -10.71 0.92 9.66
C GLY A 156 -9.20 1.12 9.65
N LEU A 157 -8.43 0.16 10.15
CA LEU A 157 -6.97 0.23 10.10
C LEU A 157 -6.45 0.12 8.66
N ARG A 158 -6.98 -0.81 7.86
CA ARG A 158 -6.63 -0.97 6.45
C ARG A 158 -6.83 0.33 5.67
N ARG A 159 -8.01 0.95 5.77
CA ARG A 159 -8.30 2.24 5.12
C ARG A 159 -7.40 3.37 5.62
N PHE A 160 -7.19 3.42 6.93
CA PHE A 160 -6.28 4.40 7.52
C PHE A 160 -4.85 4.26 6.99
N LEU A 161 -4.34 3.04 6.82
CA LEU A 161 -3.00 2.78 6.27
C LEU A 161 -2.91 3.19 4.80
N LEU A 162 -3.97 2.98 4.01
CA LEU A 162 -4.03 3.43 2.61
C LEU A 162 -3.99 4.95 2.48
N ASN A 163 -4.77 5.67 3.29
CA ASN A 163 -4.87 7.12 3.23
C ASN A 163 -4.98 7.75 4.63
N PRO A 164 -3.86 7.83 5.37
CA PRO A 164 -3.86 8.42 6.70
C PRO A 164 -4.31 9.89 6.73
N LEU A 165 -4.06 10.63 5.64
CA LEU A 165 -4.36 12.06 5.55
C LEU A 165 -5.86 12.35 5.49
N ALA A 166 -6.68 11.42 4.99
CA ALA A 166 -8.13 11.54 5.01
C ALA A 166 -8.67 11.67 6.44
N THR A 167 -8.10 10.90 7.38
CA THR A 167 -8.48 10.94 8.80
C THR A 167 -7.65 11.95 9.60
N ARG A 168 -6.35 12.07 9.30
CA ARG A 168 -5.39 12.92 10.03
C ARG A 168 -4.70 13.91 9.11
N PRO A 169 -5.37 15.01 8.74
CA PRO A 169 -4.85 15.98 7.76
C PRO A 169 -3.55 16.66 8.19
N SER A 170 -3.21 16.65 9.48
CA SER A 170 -1.96 17.20 10.01
C SER A 170 -0.69 16.52 9.46
N GLY A 171 -0.80 15.40 8.76
CA GLY A 171 0.32 14.72 8.12
C GLY A 171 1.36 14.09 9.05
N ARG A 172 1.17 14.12 10.40
CA ARG A 172 2.13 13.51 11.36
C ARG A 172 2.22 11.99 11.23
N MET A 173 1.20 11.35 10.68
CA MET A 173 1.24 10.00 10.12
C MET A 173 1.06 10.14 8.62
N PRO A 174 2.12 10.05 7.82
CA PRO A 174 2.07 10.21 6.37
C PRO A 174 1.55 8.97 5.66
N ALA A 175 1.17 9.12 4.42
CA ALA A 175 0.88 7.99 3.55
C ALA A 175 2.19 7.37 3.04
N MET A 176 2.25 6.04 3.04
CA MET A 176 3.42 5.26 2.61
C MET A 176 3.28 4.73 1.17
N GLY A 177 2.30 5.21 0.41
CA GLY A 177 2.03 4.74 -0.95
C GLY A 177 1.72 3.23 -0.99
N LEU A 178 0.96 2.74 -0.01
CA LEU A 178 0.57 1.34 0.07
C LEU A 178 -0.49 1.01 -0.97
N ILE A 179 -0.37 -0.15 -1.59
CA ILE A 179 -1.47 -0.78 -2.31
C ILE A 179 -2.40 -1.51 -1.34
N ASP A 180 -3.59 -1.86 -1.80
CA ASP A 180 -4.62 -2.48 -0.97
C ASP A 180 -4.15 -3.75 -0.24
N ARG A 181 -3.47 -4.64 -0.95
CA ARG A 181 -2.90 -5.87 -0.37
C ARG A 181 -1.88 -5.56 0.73
N GLU A 182 -0.97 -4.62 0.53
CA GLU A 182 0.04 -4.26 1.52
C GLU A 182 -0.58 -3.68 2.79
N SER A 183 -1.60 -2.82 2.62
CA SER A 183 -2.32 -2.25 3.76
C SER A 183 -3.09 -3.33 4.53
N SER A 184 -3.65 -4.31 3.82
CA SER A 184 -4.30 -5.48 4.41
C SER A 184 -3.30 -6.33 5.20
N ASP A 185 -2.16 -6.69 4.59
CA ASP A 185 -1.12 -7.51 5.23
C ASP A 185 -0.59 -6.82 6.50
N ILE A 186 -0.30 -5.51 6.45
CA ILE A 186 0.14 -4.74 7.63
C ILE A 186 -0.97 -4.65 8.68
N ALA A 187 -2.25 -4.51 8.28
CA ALA A 187 -3.36 -4.50 9.23
C ALA A 187 -3.49 -5.85 9.96
N HIS A 188 -3.36 -6.97 9.26
CA HIS A 188 -3.31 -8.31 9.89
C HIS A 188 -2.14 -8.42 10.88
N TYR A 189 -0.98 -7.91 10.53
CA TYR A 189 0.18 -7.91 11.43
C TYR A 189 -0.05 -7.06 12.68
N LEU A 190 -0.50 -5.82 12.54
CA LEU A 190 -0.73 -4.92 13.66
C LEU A 190 -1.89 -5.36 14.56
N LEU A 191 -2.83 -6.13 14.03
CA LEU A 191 -3.98 -6.68 14.76
C LEU A 191 -3.78 -8.15 15.17
N ARG A 192 -2.57 -8.71 15.07
CA ARG A 192 -2.30 -10.13 15.34
C ARG A 192 -2.68 -10.60 16.75
N GLY A 193 -2.80 -9.67 17.68
CA GLY A 193 -3.28 -9.95 19.04
C GLY A 193 -4.81 -10.05 19.18
N THR A 194 -5.57 -9.87 18.08
CA THR A 194 -7.03 -9.94 18.11
C THR A 194 -7.47 -11.36 18.48
N ARG A 195 -8.34 -11.47 19.49
CA ARG A 195 -8.98 -12.71 19.89
C ARG A 195 -10.44 -12.66 19.48
N VAL A 196 -10.93 -13.77 18.95
CA VAL A 196 -12.34 -13.92 18.55
C VAL A 196 -12.96 -15.10 19.31
N PRO A 197 -14.21 -14.97 19.80
CA PRO A 197 -14.86 -16.05 20.51
C PRO A 197 -15.23 -17.19 19.56
N ALA A 198 -15.28 -18.43 20.09
CA ALA A 198 -15.77 -19.63 19.43
C ALA A 198 -15.26 -19.87 18.00
N ALA A 199 -14.00 -19.56 17.74
CA ALA A 199 -13.41 -19.76 16.43
C ALA A 199 -12.45 -20.95 16.40
N VAL A 200 -12.50 -21.69 15.31
CA VAL A 200 -11.49 -22.64 14.88
C VAL A 200 -10.61 -21.93 13.86
N GLU A 201 -9.31 -21.97 14.04
CA GLU A 201 -8.37 -21.48 13.05
C GLU A 201 -8.13 -22.55 12.00
N VAL A 202 -8.25 -22.20 10.72
CA VAL A 202 -7.96 -23.10 9.60
C VAL A 202 -6.82 -22.53 8.79
N ALA A 203 -5.67 -23.19 8.83
CA ALA A 203 -4.57 -22.94 7.91
C ALA A 203 -4.83 -23.66 6.59
N ILE A 204 -4.68 -22.92 5.50
CA ILE A 204 -4.93 -23.39 4.13
C ILE A 204 -3.59 -23.41 3.40
N TYR A 205 -3.27 -24.55 2.81
CA TYR A 205 -2.08 -24.79 2.02
C TYR A 205 -2.49 -25.07 0.58
N ARG A 206 -1.86 -24.44 -0.38
CA ARG A 206 -2.00 -24.73 -1.81
C ARG A 206 -0.71 -25.29 -2.37
N ASP A 207 -0.85 -26.32 -3.21
CA ASP A 207 0.16 -26.78 -4.16
C ASP A 207 1.42 -27.52 -3.67
N ARG A 208 1.55 -27.98 -2.43
CA ARG A 208 2.72 -28.81 -2.07
C ARG A 208 2.48 -29.93 -1.07
N ILE A 209 1.30 -30.00 -0.50
CA ILE A 209 0.98 -31.07 0.48
C ILE A 209 0.62 -32.36 -0.28
N ARG A 210 1.52 -33.32 -0.23
CA ARG A 210 1.31 -34.64 -0.84
C ARG A 210 1.04 -35.73 0.21
N SER A 211 1.58 -35.55 1.42
CA SER A 211 1.41 -36.41 2.57
C SER A 211 1.04 -35.61 3.82
N LEU A 212 0.55 -36.29 4.84
CA LEU A 212 0.23 -35.66 6.14
C LEU A 212 1.47 -35.09 6.85
N GLU A 213 2.65 -35.58 6.53
CA GLU A 213 3.93 -35.08 7.08
C GLU A 213 4.33 -33.72 6.52
N ASP A 214 3.89 -33.39 5.30
CA ASP A 214 4.25 -32.15 4.63
C ASP A 214 3.67 -30.90 5.32
N PHE A 215 2.61 -31.05 6.13
CA PHE A 215 2.01 -29.93 6.87
C PHE A 215 2.98 -29.21 7.80
N ASP A 216 3.96 -29.94 8.35
CA ASP A 216 4.87 -29.38 9.35
C ASP A 216 6.06 -28.64 8.73
N THR A 217 6.25 -28.80 7.41
CA THR A 217 7.39 -28.21 6.65
C THR A 217 6.95 -27.22 5.56
N THR A 218 5.64 -27.18 5.23
CA THR A 218 5.11 -26.32 4.15
C THR A 218 4.59 -25.01 4.71
N GLU A 219 4.88 -23.92 4.01
CA GLU A 219 4.37 -22.60 4.37
C GLU A 219 2.84 -22.50 4.21
N ILE A 220 2.22 -21.83 5.17
CA ILE A 220 0.79 -21.54 5.15
C ILE A 220 0.53 -20.46 4.09
N GLU A 221 -0.38 -20.71 3.15
CA GLU A 221 -0.79 -19.70 2.17
C GLU A 221 -1.67 -18.62 2.82
N ARG A 222 -2.67 -19.03 3.59
CA ARG A 222 -3.57 -18.16 4.34
C ARG A 222 -4.20 -18.87 5.51
N THR A 223 -4.71 -18.11 6.47
CA THR A 223 -5.56 -18.62 7.54
C THR A 223 -6.99 -18.06 7.42
N ALA A 224 -7.97 -18.81 7.88
CA ALA A 224 -9.37 -18.44 7.91
C ALA A 224 -10.03 -18.91 9.20
N PRO A 225 -11.02 -18.20 9.73
CA PRO A 225 -11.83 -18.70 10.84
C PRO A 225 -12.89 -19.68 10.34
N ALA A 226 -13.17 -20.70 11.15
CA ALA A 226 -14.31 -21.57 10.99
C ALA A 226 -15.10 -21.63 12.31
N SER A 227 -16.39 -21.96 12.21
CA SER A 227 -17.25 -22.11 13.39
C SER A 227 -17.22 -23.50 14.00
N GLY A 228 -16.46 -24.44 13.43
CA GLY A 228 -16.35 -25.81 13.86
C GLY A 228 -15.35 -26.62 13.04
N LEU A 229 -15.24 -27.90 13.36
CA LEU A 229 -14.32 -28.85 12.72
C LEU A 229 -15.00 -29.57 11.53
N ALA A 230 -15.57 -28.78 10.61
CA ALA A 230 -16.25 -29.31 9.43
C ALA A 230 -15.89 -28.49 8.18
N LEU A 231 -15.98 -29.14 7.02
CA LEU A 231 -15.73 -28.47 5.73
C LEU A 231 -16.95 -27.65 5.34
N THR A 232 -16.78 -26.31 5.25
CA THR A 232 -17.85 -25.38 4.86
C THR A 232 -17.34 -24.37 3.84
N GLY A 233 -18.17 -23.97 2.88
CA GLY A 233 -17.89 -22.88 1.93
C GLY A 233 -16.55 -23.02 1.20
N SER A 234 -15.71 -22.00 1.29
CA SER A 234 -14.40 -21.94 0.62
C SER A 234 -13.38 -22.99 1.13
N LEU A 235 -13.63 -23.62 2.28
CA LEU A 235 -12.79 -24.71 2.80
C LEU A 235 -12.98 -26.02 2.01
N SER A 236 -13.95 -26.08 1.12
CA SER A 236 -14.20 -27.25 0.26
C SER A 236 -13.57 -27.15 -1.13
N GLU A 237 -12.71 -26.17 -1.41
CA GLU A 237 -12.07 -25.98 -2.71
C GLU A 237 -11.10 -27.11 -3.09
N ARG A 238 -10.97 -27.38 -4.40
CA ARG A 238 -10.07 -28.43 -4.92
C ARG A 238 -8.60 -28.11 -4.65
N GLY A 239 -7.83 -29.14 -4.30
CA GLY A 239 -6.38 -29.05 -4.11
C GLY A 239 -5.98 -28.40 -2.79
N ALA A 240 -6.93 -28.06 -1.92
CA ALA A 240 -6.62 -27.50 -0.62
C ALA A 240 -6.25 -28.61 0.37
N ALA A 241 -5.16 -28.41 1.09
CA ALA A 241 -4.87 -29.11 2.32
C ALA A 241 -5.18 -28.16 3.47
N LEU A 242 -5.82 -28.64 4.52
CA LEU A 242 -6.35 -27.84 5.62
C LEU A 242 -5.82 -28.36 6.95
N ARG A 243 -5.32 -27.45 7.80
CA ARG A 243 -5.07 -27.75 9.22
C ARG A 243 -6.02 -26.90 10.06
N PHE A 244 -6.92 -27.57 10.78
CA PHE A 244 -7.77 -26.99 11.80
C PHE A 244 -7.02 -26.99 13.12
N THR A 245 -6.98 -25.87 13.82
CA THR A 245 -6.42 -25.74 15.17
C THR A 245 -7.43 -25.07 16.07
N THR A 246 -7.70 -25.66 17.24
CA THR A 246 -8.66 -25.14 18.21
C THR A 246 -8.37 -25.70 19.61
N TRP A 247 -8.90 -25.06 20.62
CA TRP A 247 -8.92 -25.55 21.99
C TRP A 247 -10.31 -26.09 22.30
N LEU A 248 -10.39 -27.36 22.71
CA LEU A 248 -11.62 -28.02 23.17
C LEU A 248 -11.68 -27.99 24.68
N THR A 249 -12.73 -27.40 25.25
CA THR A 249 -12.96 -27.44 26.68
C THR A 249 -13.62 -28.78 27.07
N ILE A 250 -12.89 -29.63 27.77
CA ILE A 250 -13.38 -30.90 28.33
C ILE A 250 -14.18 -30.59 29.61
N PRO A 251 -15.49 -30.96 29.67
CA PRO A 251 -16.37 -30.57 30.76
C PRO A 251 -16.03 -31.26 32.09
N SER A 252 -15.58 -32.49 32.06
CA SER A 252 -15.21 -33.28 33.22
C SER A 252 -14.11 -34.27 32.92
N ALA A 253 -13.21 -34.53 33.87
CA ALA A 253 -12.17 -35.52 33.70
C ALA A 253 -12.77 -36.91 33.48
N GLY A 254 -12.24 -37.66 32.48
CA GLY A 254 -12.78 -38.97 32.18
C GLY A 254 -12.20 -39.60 30.93
N ARG A 255 -12.87 -40.70 30.50
CA ARG A 255 -12.57 -41.37 29.24
C ARG A 255 -13.47 -40.80 28.13
N TYR A 256 -12.84 -40.33 27.06
CA TYR A 256 -13.50 -39.82 25.87
C TYR A 256 -13.09 -40.64 24.65
N THR A 257 -14.06 -41.00 23.82
CA THR A 257 -13.79 -41.61 22.51
C THR A 257 -14.00 -40.55 21.44
N PHE A 258 -12.99 -40.37 20.61
CA PHE A 258 -13.07 -39.48 19.43
C PHE A 258 -13.25 -40.32 18.17
N TYR A 259 -14.04 -39.84 17.23
CA TYR A 259 -14.35 -40.49 15.95
C TYR A 259 -13.96 -39.56 14.83
N LEU A 260 -13.07 -39.99 13.94
CA LEU A 260 -12.65 -39.26 12.75
C LEU A 260 -13.22 -39.94 11.52
N ASN A 261 -14.10 -39.26 10.82
CA ASN A 261 -14.65 -39.72 9.54
C ASN A 261 -14.26 -38.69 8.45
N ALA A 262 -13.48 -39.11 7.47
CA ALA A 262 -13.04 -38.25 6.39
C ALA A 262 -13.07 -38.97 5.03
N SER A 263 -13.35 -38.25 3.96
CA SER A 263 -13.38 -38.80 2.59
C SER A 263 -12.00 -39.15 2.05
N THR A 264 -10.95 -38.53 2.58
CA THR A 264 -9.56 -38.69 2.11
C THR A 264 -8.59 -38.59 3.28
N ALA A 265 -7.28 -38.54 3.03
CA ALA A 265 -6.23 -38.45 4.05
C ALA A 265 -6.54 -37.38 5.11
N SER A 266 -6.54 -37.82 6.36
CA SER A 266 -6.81 -36.95 7.52
C SER A 266 -6.16 -37.55 8.76
N ARG A 267 -5.83 -36.70 9.74
CA ARG A 267 -5.35 -37.09 11.07
C ARG A 267 -5.87 -36.14 12.15
N LEU A 268 -5.97 -36.62 13.36
CA LEU A 268 -6.40 -35.89 14.55
C LEU A 268 -5.34 -35.99 15.65
N ALA A 269 -4.95 -34.85 16.21
CA ALA A 269 -4.12 -34.76 17.40
C ALA A 269 -4.87 -34.12 18.55
N ILE A 270 -4.48 -34.52 19.78
CA ILE A 270 -4.87 -33.88 21.03
C ILE A 270 -3.59 -33.61 21.82
N ASP A 271 -3.41 -32.36 22.28
CA ASP A 271 -2.23 -31.92 23.03
C ASP A 271 -0.91 -32.31 22.35
N ASP A 272 -0.80 -31.99 21.06
CA ASP A 272 0.33 -32.27 20.16
C ASP A 272 0.59 -33.79 19.89
N GLU A 273 -0.20 -34.72 20.44
CA GLU A 273 -0.08 -36.15 20.16
C GLU A 273 -1.06 -36.55 19.03
N TRP A 274 -0.55 -37.05 17.89
CA TRP A 274 -1.38 -37.62 16.83
C TRP A 274 -2.00 -38.95 17.31
N ILE A 275 -3.31 -38.94 17.54
CA ILE A 275 -4.00 -40.07 18.15
C ILE A 275 -4.66 -41.03 17.15
N MET A 276 -4.97 -40.51 15.94
CA MET A 276 -5.53 -41.28 14.83
C MET A 276 -5.29 -40.57 13.50
N GLY A 277 -5.35 -41.36 12.43
CA GLY A 277 -5.28 -40.81 11.06
C GLY A 277 -4.65 -41.77 10.08
N MET A 278 -4.94 -41.53 8.80
CA MET A 278 -4.44 -42.37 7.71
C MET A 278 -4.06 -41.46 6.52
N ASP A 279 -2.84 -41.63 6.03
CA ASP A 279 -2.36 -41.06 4.78
C ASP A 279 -2.60 -42.05 3.63
N SER A 280 -3.86 -42.13 3.18
CA SER A 280 -4.23 -43.04 2.08
C SER A 280 -4.29 -42.29 0.75
N TRP A 281 -3.61 -42.86 -0.26
CA TRP A 281 -3.73 -42.42 -1.66
C TRP A 281 -5.00 -42.92 -2.33
N GLU A 282 -5.63 -43.96 -1.74
CA GLU A 282 -6.90 -44.45 -2.21
C GLU A 282 -8.04 -43.56 -1.75
N THR A 283 -9.03 -43.35 -2.62
CA THR A 283 -10.23 -42.54 -2.38
C THR A 283 -11.22 -43.17 -1.40
N ARG A 284 -10.78 -44.12 -0.56
CA ARG A 284 -11.61 -44.73 0.48
C ARG A 284 -11.58 -43.87 1.73
N GLY A 285 -12.76 -43.48 2.18
CA GLY A 285 -12.91 -42.67 3.38
C GLY A 285 -12.31 -43.36 4.62
N ILE A 286 -11.82 -42.51 5.55
CA ILE A 286 -11.30 -42.94 6.85
C ILE A 286 -12.48 -42.97 7.82
N SER A 287 -12.59 -44.03 8.60
CA SER A 287 -13.48 -44.12 9.76
C SER A 287 -12.71 -44.76 10.89
N GLU A 288 -12.21 -43.94 11.79
CA GLU A 288 -11.40 -44.39 12.93
C GLU A 288 -11.97 -43.86 14.24
N ASN A 289 -11.71 -44.57 15.34
CA ASN A 289 -12.00 -44.08 16.69
C ASN A 289 -10.88 -44.40 17.66
N GLN A 290 -10.70 -43.52 18.65
CA GLN A 290 -9.66 -43.68 19.67
C GLN A 290 -10.18 -43.20 21.03
N LEU A 291 -9.96 -44.03 22.03
CA LEU A 291 -10.24 -43.74 23.44
C LEU A 291 -9.06 -42.98 24.08
N ARG A 292 -9.35 -41.86 24.75
CA ARG A 292 -8.37 -41.09 25.52
C ARG A 292 -8.90 -40.74 26.89
N ARG A 293 -8.00 -40.72 27.87
CA ARG A 293 -8.31 -40.16 29.19
C ARG A 293 -7.85 -38.71 29.20
N LEU A 294 -8.78 -37.78 29.44
CA LEU A 294 -8.53 -36.35 29.47
C LEU A 294 -8.93 -35.78 30.81
N ASP A 295 -8.23 -34.77 31.26
CA ASP A 295 -8.57 -33.96 32.43
C ASP A 295 -9.65 -32.94 32.02
N ALA A 296 -10.34 -32.34 33.01
CA ALA A 296 -11.26 -31.25 32.75
C ALA A 296 -10.48 -29.98 32.40
N GLY A 297 -10.95 -29.23 31.39
CA GLY A 297 -10.32 -28.00 30.97
C GLY A 297 -9.93 -27.98 29.47
N PRO A 298 -9.11 -27.01 29.04
CA PRO A 298 -8.78 -26.83 27.62
C PRO A 298 -7.68 -27.77 27.14
N HIS A 299 -7.97 -28.49 26.06
CA HIS A 299 -7.06 -29.34 25.32
C HIS A 299 -6.92 -28.87 23.88
N GLU A 300 -5.71 -28.85 23.34
CA GLU A 300 -5.49 -28.44 21.95
C GLU A 300 -5.91 -29.57 21.00
N ILE A 301 -6.71 -29.21 20.00
CA ILE A 301 -7.13 -30.11 18.91
C ILE A 301 -6.52 -29.64 17.62
N LYS A 302 -5.81 -30.53 16.91
CA LYS A 302 -5.34 -30.32 15.54
C LYS A 302 -5.93 -31.37 14.62
N VAL A 303 -6.45 -30.93 13.46
CA VAL A 303 -6.98 -31.83 12.43
C VAL A 303 -6.39 -31.48 11.11
N ASP A 304 -5.66 -32.38 10.48
CA ASP A 304 -5.16 -32.25 9.13
C ASP A 304 -6.11 -32.99 8.17
N PHE A 305 -6.36 -32.38 7.03
CA PHE A 305 -7.17 -32.89 5.94
C PHE A 305 -6.59 -32.55 4.60
N ILE A 306 -6.35 -33.55 3.74
CA ILE A 306 -5.87 -33.35 2.37
C ILE A 306 -6.99 -33.69 1.40
N ARG A 307 -7.48 -32.72 0.63
CA ARG A 307 -8.47 -33.00 -0.39
C ARG A 307 -7.85 -33.68 -1.59
N ARG A 308 -8.15 -34.96 -1.77
CA ARG A 308 -7.77 -35.78 -2.93
C ARG A 308 -9.00 -36.17 -3.74
N GLY A 309 -8.86 -36.40 -5.03
CA GLY A 309 -9.93 -36.89 -5.90
C GLY A 309 -10.96 -35.85 -6.33
N GLN A 310 -12.04 -36.35 -6.98
CA GLN A 310 -13.10 -35.54 -7.60
C GLN A 310 -14.40 -35.54 -6.76
N ASP A 311 -14.50 -36.38 -5.76
CA ASP A 311 -15.71 -36.58 -4.97
C ASP A 311 -15.94 -35.39 -4.00
N THR A 312 -17.17 -35.26 -3.52
CA THR A 312 -17.50 -34.26 -2.51
C THR A 312 -16.71 -34.56 -1.23
N PRO A 313 -15.86 -33.60 -0.78
CA PRO A 313 -15.06 -33.83 0.39
C PRO A 313 -15.93 -33.85 1.65
N SER A 314 -15.64 -34.77 2.57
CA SER A 314 -16.27 -34.84 3.88
C SER A 314 -15.22 -34.97 4.97
N LEU A 315 -15.46 -34.26 6.08
CA LEU A 315 -14.72 -34.37 7.31
C LEU A 315 -15.69 -34.17 8.47
N THR A 316 -15.74 -35.15 9.37
CA THR A 316 -16.57 -35.09 10.56
C THR A 316 -15.79 -35.58 11.75
N ILE A 317 -15.78 -34.82 12.83
CA ILE A 317 -15.20 -35.16 14.11
C ILE A 317 -16.36 -35.29 15.12
N GLU A 318 -16.54 -36.48 15.66
CA GLU A 318 -17.51 -36.75 16.71
C GLU A 318 -16.79 -37.19 17.98
N TRP A 319 -17.44 -37.06 19.09
CA TRP A 319 -16.93 -37.52 20.38
C TRP A 319 -18.04 -38.11 21.25
N GLU A 320 -17.65 -38.88 22.23
CA GLU A 320 -18.48 -39.32 23.34
C GLU A 320 -17.67 -39.37 24.64
N GLY A 321 -18.32 -39.22 25.79
CA GLY A 321 -17.61 -39.20 27.07
C GLY A 321 -18.57 -39.24 28.25
N PRO A 322 -18.11 -38.99 29.47
CA PRO A 322 -18.92 -39.05 30.67
C PRO A 322 -20.17 -38.19 30.56
N GLY A 323 -21.34 -38.80 30.44
CA GLY A 323 -22.63 -38.11 30.30
C GLY A 323 -22.86 -37.46 28.91
N ILE A 324 -21.97 -37.69 27.95
CA ILE A 324 -22.06 -37.14 26.59
C ILE A 324 -22.26 -38.33 25.63
N PRO A 325 -23.42 -38.43 24.95
CA PRO A 325 -23.61 -39.40 23.88
C PRO A 325 -22.79 -39.03 22.67
N ARG A 326 -22.51 -39.99 21.80
CA ARG A 326 -21.83 -39.76 20.53
C ARG A 326 -22.53 -38.67 19.70
N ALA A 327 -21.83 -37.59 19.44
CA ALA A 327 -22.30 -36.42 18.69
C ALA A 327 -21.14 -35.63 18.13
N PRO A 328 -21.34 -34.74 17.13
CA PRO A 328 -20.35 -33.76 16.73
C PRO A 328 -19.94 -32.86 17.90
N ILE A 329 -18.67 -32.44 17.93
CA ILE A 329 -18.16 -31.54 18.97
C ILE A 329 -18.90 -30.21 18.88
N PRO A 330 -19.58 -29.76 19.95
CA PRO A 330 -20.30 -28.49 19.92
C PRO A 330 -19.36 -27.29 19.75
N ALA A 331 -19.72 -26.37 18.84
CA ALA A 331 -18.94 -25.14 18.61
C ALA A 331 -18.74 -24.31 19.89
N GLY A 332 -19.69 -24.34 20.82
CA GLY A 332 -19.57 -23.61 22.10
C GLY A 332 -18.46 -24.11 23.04
N LEU A 333 -17.92 -25.30 22.79
CA LEU A 333 -16.79 -25.88 23.54
C LEU A 333 -15.44 -25.64 22.85
N LEU A 334 -15.45 -25.00 21.64
CA LEU A 334 -14.25 -24.70 20.85
C LEU A 334 -13.84 -23.24 21.04
N SER A 335 -12.54 -23.01 21.06
CA SER A 335 -11.97 -21.66 21.17
C SER A 335 -10.66 -21.57 20.39
N SER A 336 -10.40 -20.41 19.78
CA SER A 336 -9.10 -20.10 19.11
C SER A 336 -7.97 -19.86 20.12
N THR A 337 -8.28 -19.77 21.41
CA THR A 337 -7.32 -19.56 22.50
C THR A 337 -7.59 -20.52 23.64
N ARG A 338 -6.55 -20.87 24.41
CA ARG A 338 -6.65 -21.79 25.54
C ARG A 338 -7.72 -21.36 26.54
N GLU A 339 -7.83 -20.06 26.80
CA GLU A 339 -8.91 -19.48 27.60
C GLU A 339 -10.02 -18.97 26.67
N PRO A 340 -11.27 -19.45 26.81
CA PRO A 340 -12.39 -19.01 26.00
C PRO A 340 -12.61 -17.49 26.12
N VAL A 341 -12.74 -16.82 24.99
CA VAL A 341 -13.07 -15.39 24.96
C VAL A 341 -14.58 -15.25 24.89
N PRO A 342 -15.24 -14.62 25.88
CA PRO A 342 -16.69 -14.42 25.80
C PRO A 342 -17.06 -13.50 24.65
N PRO A 343 -18.20 -13.70 23.99
CA PRO A 343 -18.67 -12.80 22.95
C PRO A 343 -18.91 -11.39 23.54
N ALA A 344 -18.27 -10.38 22.96
CA ALA A 344 -18.54 -9.00 23.33
C ALA A 344 -19.95 -8.62 22.86
N PRO A 345 -20.76 -7.95 23.70
CA PRO A 345 -22.07 -7.47 23.29
C PRO A 345 -21.92 -6.49 22.12
N ALA A 346 -22.80 -6.63 21.11
CA ALA A 346 -22.84 -5.69 20.00
C ALA A 346 -23.18 -4.28 20.53
N PHE A 347 -22.35 -3.31 20.19
CA PHE A 347 -22.60 -1.92 20.56
C PHE A 347 -23.75 -1.37 19.71
N THR A 348 -24.81 -0.92 20.37
CA THR A 348 -25.91 -0.21 19.74
C THR A 348 -26.00 1.19 20.37
N PRO A 349 -25.94 2.28 19.58
CA PRO A 349 -26.08 3.61 20.12
C PRO A 349 -27.43 3.80 20.84
N ASP A 350 -27.38 4.23 22.09
CA ASP A 350 -28.54 4.62 22.86
C ASP A 350 -28.95 6.05 22.47
N PRO A 351 -30.20 6.30 22.01
CA PRO A 351 -30.64 7.62 21.56
C PRO A 351 -30.60 8.67 22.64
N ALA A 352 -30.94 8.34 23.91
CA ALA A 352 -30.93 9.29 25.02
C ALA A 352 -29.51 9.70 25.39
N LYS A 353 -28.57 8.73 25.49
CA LYS A 353 -27.15 9.01 25.70
C LYS A 353 -26.55 9.78 24.52
N ALA A 354 -26.92 9.46 23.28
CA ALA A 354 -26.47 10.20 22.11
C ALA A 354 -26.96 11.66 22.12
N ALA A 355 -28.18 11.93 22.54
CA ALA A 355 -28.69 13.30 22.69
C ALA A 355 -27.90 14.07 23.77
N ALA A 356 -27.69 13.47 24.94
CA ALA A 356 -26.84 14.04 25.98
C ALA A 356 -25.41 14.29 25.49
N GLY A 357 -24.81 13.33 24.77
CA GLY A 357 -23.49 13.44 24.16
C GLY A 357 -23.38 14.58 23.14
N ARG A 358 -24.44 14.82 22.34
CA ARG A 358 -24.51 15.98 21.41
C ARG A 358 -24.44 17.29 22.16
N THR A 359 -25.19 17.41 23.29
CA THR A 359 -25.17 18.60 24.14
C THR A 359 -23.78 18.83 24.73
N LEU A 360 -23.15 17.75 25.23
CA LEU A 360 -21.79 17.80 25.77
C LEU A 360 -20.76 18.17 24.69
N TYR A 361 -20.87 17.63 23.48
CA TYR A 361 -19.99 17.96 22.36
C TYR A 361 -19.97 19.46 22.04
N ALA A 362 -21.15 20.07 22.07
CA ALA A 362 -21.30 21.51 21.87
C ALA A 362 -20.77 22.32 23.07
N ALA A 363 -21.11 21.91 24.32
CA ALA A 363 -20.70 22.59 25.54
C ALA A 363 -19.15 22.55 25.72
N LEU A 364 -18.51 21.42 25.44
CA LEU A 364 -17.06 21.25 25.52
C LEU A 364 -16.32 21.80 24.29
N LYS A 365 -17.06 22.36 23.30
CA LYS A 365 -16.50 22.96 22.09
C LYS A 365 -15.58 22.03 21.28
N CYS A 366 -15.90 20.77 21.23
CA CYS A 366 -15.09 19.77 20.51
C CYS A 366 -14.90 20.13 19.01
N ALA A 367 -15.91 20.77 18.41
CA ALA A 367 -15.86 21.25 17.02
C ALA A 367 -14.77 22.31 16.76
N ALA A 368 -14.24 22.98 17.79
CA ALA A 368 -13.14 23.94 17.63
C ALA A 368 -11.89 23.27 17.03
N CYS A 369 -11.60 22.04 17.48
CA CYS A 369 -10.48 21.25 16.96
C CYS A 369 -10.91 20.27 15.88
N HIS A 370 -12.10 19.64 16.02
CA HIS A 370 -12.56 18.53 15.18
C HIS A 370 -13.57 18.92 14.08
N GLY A 371 -13.94 20.20 13.96
CA GLY A 371 -14.88 20.72 12.96
C GLY A 371 -14.22 21.67 11.96
N SER A 372 -14.98 22.00 10.92
CA SER A 372 -14.57 22.99 9.90
C SER A 372 -15.07 24.40 10.19
N THR A 373 -16.06 24.55 11.07
CA THR A 373 -16.66 25.83 11.42
C THR A 373 -17.04 25.82 12.90
N SER A 374 -16.39 26.62 13.71
CA SER A 374 -16.77 26.86 15.09
C SER A 374 -17.00 28.35 15.29
N THR A 375 -18.24 28.70 15.66
CA THR A 375 -18.55 30.02 16.19
C THR A 375 -18.23 30.03 17.70
N ILE A 376 -16.93 30.06 18.01
CA ILE A 376 -16.50 30.30 19.39
C ILE A 376 -16.51 31.81 19.62
N THR A 377 -17.12 32.31 20.71
CA THR A 377 -16.84 33.65 21.21
C THR A 377 -15.31 33.77 21.35
N ALA A 378 -14.69 34.64 20.58
CA ALA A 378 -13.25 34.67 20.42
C ALA A 378 -12.53 34.78 21.77
N PRO A 379 -11.78 33.74 22.18
CA PRO A 379 -10.93 33.83 23.36
C PRO A 379 -9.80 34.85 23.07
N PRO A 380 -9.07 35.32 24.11
CA PRO A 380 -7.95 36.23 23.93
C PRO A 380 -6.96 35.73 22.88
N SER A 381 -6.35 36.64 22.10
CA SER A 381 -5.31 36.26 21.14
C SER A 381 -4.08 35.69 21.83
N LEU A 382 -3.23 34.94 21.12
CA LEU A 382 -1.99 34.39 21.68
C LEU A 382 -1.07 35.49 22.26
N GLU A 383 -1.04 36.65 21.63
CA GLU A 383 -0.27 37.80 22.09
C GLU A 383 -0.78 38.32 23.43
N SER A 384 -2.09 38.35 23.62
CA SER A 384 -2.70 38.84 24.86
C SER A 384 -2.58 37.83 25.99
N LEU A 385 -2.36 36.55 25.71
CA LEU A 385 -2.15 35.52 26.76
C LEU A 385 -0.85 35.70 27.53
N ALA A 386 0.14 36.40 26.99
CA ALA A 386 1.42 36.63 27.68
C ALA A 386 1.22 37.28 29.05
N ALA A 387 0.29 38.22 29.16
CA ALA A 387 -0.05 38.88 30.44
C ALA A 387 -0.77 37.96 31.44
N HIS A 388 -1.34 36.85 31.01
CA HIS A 388 -2.14 35.91 31.80
C HIS A 388 -1.61 34.49 31.76
N SER A 389 -0.35 34.34 31.46
CA SER A 389 0.29 33.04 31.16
C SER A 389 0.39 32.06 32.34
N SER A 390 0.01 32.49 33.58
CA SER A 390 -0.12 31.60 34.73
C SER A 390 -1.56 31.13 34.99
N GLN A 391 -2.51 31.52 34.14
CA GLN A 391 -3.93 31.24 34.28
C GLN A 391 -4.45 30.42 33.11
N GLY A 392 -5.73 30.10 33.11
CA GLY A 392 -6.37 29.39 32.03
C GLY A 392 -5.87 27.95 31.84
N CYS A 393 -5.63 27.54 30.61
CA CYS A 393 -5.08 26.22 30.28
C CYS A 393 -3.60 26.03 30.72
N LEU A 394 -2.91 27.12 31.05
CA LEU A 394 -1.51 27.12 31.52
C LEU A 394 -1.37 27.18 33.05
N ALA A 395 -2.47 27.20 33.79
CA ALA A 395 -2.46 27.05 35.24
C ALA A 395 -1.91 25.67 35.63
N GLU A 396 -1.38 25.55 36.86
CA GLU A 396 -0.96 24.24 37.41
C GLU A 396 -2.16 23.28 37.48
N THR A 397 -3.31 23.81 37.90
CA THR A 397 -4.59 23.09 37.87
C THR A 397 -5.60 23.92 37.10
N PRO A 398 -5.80 23.66 35.79
CA PRO A 398 -6.79 24.37 34.99
C PRO A 398 -8.21 24.12 35.53
N ALA A 399 -9.07 25.14 35.48
CA ALA A 399 -10.47 24.99 35.85
C ALA A 399 -11.15 23.87 35.04
N ALA A 400 -12.15 23.20 35.63
CA ALA A 400 -12.82 22.05 35.03
C ALA A 400 -13.51 22.36 33.69
N SER A 401 -13.79 23.63 33.39
CA SER A 401 -14.34 24.09 32.09
C SER A 401 -13.30 24.31 31.00
N LEU A 402 -12.00 24.16 31.31
CA LEU A 402 -10.89 24.43 30.41
C LEU A 402 -10.14 23.13 30.06
N PRO A 403 -9.54 23.06 28.87
CA PRO A 403 -8.70 21.94 28.47
C PRO A 403 -7.50 21.76 29.39
N ASP A 404 -7.23 20.51 29.83
CA ASP A 404 -6.00 20.16 30.55
C ASP A 404 -5.08 19.36 29.63
N TYR A 405 -3.95 19.95 29.32
CA TYR A 405 -2.91 19.33 28.52
C TYR A 405 -1.88 18.57 29.36
N HIS A 406 -2.01 18.61 30.69
CA HIS A 406 -1.06 18.01 31.65
C HIS A 406 0.39 18.46 31.39
N PHE A 407 0.57 19.73 31.02
CA PHE A 407 1.92 20.28 30.85
C PHE A 407 2.67 20.25 32.18
N ASP A 408 3.94 19.84 32.14
CA ASP A 408 4.84 20.00 33.27
C ASP A 408 5.34 21.48 33.41
N GLY A 409 6.09 21.76 34.47
CA GLY A 409 6.57 23.11 34.73
C GLY A 409 7.47 23.66 33.63
N THR A 410 8.33 22.79 33.06
CA THR A 410 9.27 23.16 31.98
C THR A 410 8.50 23.47 30.68
N GLN A 411 7.52 22.67 30.36
CA GLN A 411 6.66 22.89 29.20
C GLN A 411 5.84 24.17 29.31
N ARG A 412 5.25 24.45 30.49
CA ARG A 412 4.55 25.71 30.72
C ARG A 412 5.48 26.90 30.61
N GLN A 413 6.69 26.81 31.13
CA GLN A 413 7.67 27.87 31.02
C GLN A 413 8.05 28.16 29.57
N ALA A 414 8.34 27.12 28.79
CA ALA A 414 8.68 27.24 27.36
C ALA A 414 7.54 27.91 26.55
N ILE A 415 6.27 27.52 26.83
CA ILE A 415 5.11 28.17 26.21
C ILE A 415 5.04 29.65 26.58
N ARG A 416 5.22 29.99 27.89
CA ARG A 416 5.21 31.39 28.36
C ARG A 416 6.25 32.24 27.66
N GLU A 417 7.48 31.76 27.54
CA GLU A 417 8.57 32.47 26.86
C GLU A 417 8.24 32.73 25.39
N SER A 418 7.63 31.77 24.73
CA SER A 418 7.16 31.91 23.35
C SER A 418 6.03 32.94 23.22
N LEU A 419 5.05 32.92 24.16
CA LEU A 419 3.98 33.93 24.18
C LEU A 419 4.53 35.33 24.42
N ILE A 420 5.50 35.53 25.35
CA ILE A 420 6.18 36.79 25.59
C ILE A 420 6.90 37.25 24.31
N THR A 421 7.49 36.33 23.54
CA THR A 421 8.13 36.66 22.27
C THR A 421 7.13 37.22 21.26
N PHE A 422 5.89 36.73 21.27
CA PHE A 422 4.83 37.24 20.38
C PHE A 422 4.36 38.65 20.69
N THR A 423 4.62 39.17 21.90
CA THR A 423 4.27 40.56 22.25
C THR A 423 5.30 41.59 21.76
N LYS A 424 6.45 41.15 21.23
CA LYS A 424 7.46 42.09 20.75
C LYS A 424 6.93 42.92 19.58
N PRO A 425 7.06 44.25 19.62
CA PRO A 425 6.73 45.08 18.47
C PRO A 425 7.67 44.72 17.32
N ASN A 426 7.14 44.61 16.13
CA ASN A 426 7.92 44.27 14.92
C ASN A 426 8.58 42.88 14.97
N LEU A 427 7.88 41.88 15.48
CA LEU A 427 8.33 40.47 15.39
C LEU A 427 8.60 40.14 13.89
N PRO A 428 9.86 39.82 13.52
CA PRO A 428 10.15 39.50 12.12
C PRO A 428 9.48 38.20 11.73
N PRO A 429 9.08 37.99 10.48
CA PRO A 429 8.64 36.71 10.01
C PRO A 429 9.79 35.69 10.12
N PRO A 430 9.49 34.39 10.26
CA PRO A 430 10.52 33.36 10.27
C PRO A 430 11.32 33.41 8.96
N SER A 431 12.64 33.32 9.08
CA SER A 431 13.50 33.20 7.91
C SER A 431 13.22 31.94 7.10
N PRO A 432 13.59 31.82 5.83
CA PRO A 432 13.52 30.58 5.09
C PRO A 432 14.18 29.40 5.81
N GLY A 433 15.32 29.66 6.51
CA GLY A 433 15.99 28.64 7.33
C GLY A 433 15.16 28.18 8.52
N ASP A 434 14.55 29.12 9.28
CA ASP A 434 13.65 28.78 10.40
C ASP A 434 12.44 27.96 9.93
N ARG A 435 11.84 28.34 8.81
CA ARG A 435 10.71 27.63 8.23
C ARG A 435 11.10 26.22 7.80
N LEU A 436 12.27 26.06 7.18
CA LEU A 436 12.78 24.74 6.81
C LEU A 436 13.02 23.89 8.05
N ALA A 437 13.76 24.41 9.04
CA ALA A 437 14.05 23.70 10.28
C ALA A 437 12.76 23.25 11.00
N SER A 438 11.79 24.15 11.14
CA SER A 438 10.48 23.86 11.74
C SER A 438 9.73 22.78 10.98
N THR A 439 9.76 22.80 9.64
CA THR A 439 9.11 21.78 8.81
C THR A 439 9.78 20.41 8.97
N LEU A 440 11.12 20.36 8.89
CA LEU A 440 11.90 19.13 9.04
C LEU A 440 11.68 18.48 10.42
N THR A 441 11.61 19.29 11.48
CA THR A 441 11.32 18.84 12.84
C THR A 441 9.88 18.34 12.98
N THR A 442 8.92 19.14 12.52
CA THR A 442 7.48 18.82 12.59
C THR A 442 7.15 17.48 11.94
N PHE A 443 7.70 17.21 10.77
CA PHE A 443 7.45 15.98 10.00
C PHE A 443 8.52 14.92 10.19
N ARG A 444 9.45 15.13 11.12
CA ARG A 444 10.52 14.19 11.49
C ARG A 444 11.38 13.75 10.30
N CYS A 445 11.61 14.61 9.34
CA CYS A 445 12.39 14.28 8.13
C CYS A 445 13.81 13.83 8.48
N LEU A 446 14.38 14.42 9.54
CA LEU A 446 15.73 14.12 10.04
C LEU A 446 15.84 12.76 10.76
N GLN A 447 14.76 12.00 10.93
CA GLN A 447 14.86 10.59 11.36
C GLN A 447 15.30 9.64 10.25
N CYS A 448 15.28 10.12 9.01
CA CYS A 448 15.70 9.35 7.84
C CYS A 448 16.81 10.06 7.07
N HIS A 449 16.74 11.39 6.99
CA HIS A 449 17.63 12.19 6.18
C HIS A 449 18.66 12.94 7.05
N VAL A 450 19.86 13.12 6.49
CA VAL A 450 20.88 14.00 7.07
C VAL A 450 20.82 15.36 6.37
N ARG A 451 20.87 16.45 7.14
CA ARG A 451 21.10 17.82 6.64
C ARG A 451 21.96 18.61 7.60
N ASP A 452 22.94 19.30 7.09
CA ASP A 452 23.89 20.14 7.86
C ASP A 452 24.52 19.36 9.04
N GLY A 453 24.86 18.10 8.82
CA GLY A 453 25.45 17.19 9.79
C GLY A 453 24.48 16.66 10.86
N GLN A 454 23.20 17.01 10.78
CA GLN A 454 22.17 16.57 11.74
C GLN A 454 21.24 15.51 11.16
N GLY A 455 20.70 14.65 12.02
CA GLY A 455 19.76 13.61 11.67
C GLY A 455 20.41 12.38 11.08
N GLY A 456 19.65 11.67 10.24
CA GLY A 456 20.00 10.38 9.68
C GLY A 456 19.32 9.23 10.42
N VAL A 457 19.43 8.04 9.86
CA VAL A 457 18.87 6.83 10.45
C VAL A 457 19.68 6.46 11.71
N PRO A 458 19.05 6.37 12.89
CA PRO A 458 19.74 5.96 14.10
C PRO A 458 20.34 4.55 13.98
N ALA A 459 21.47 4.30 14.66
CA ALA A 459 22.21 3.04 14.57
C ALA A 459 21.35 1.81 14.94
N ASP A 460 20.48 1.94 15.94
CA ASP A 460 19.54 0.92 16.40
C ASP A 460 18.41 0.60 15.41
N ARG A 461 18.19 1.45 14.41
CA ARG A 461 17.21 1.25 13.34
C ARG A 461 17.84 0.95 11.99
N SER A 462 19.14 1.16 11.86
CA SER A 462 19.86 1.05 10.59
C SER A 462 19.70 -0.31 9.90
N GLY A 463 19.60 -1.41 10.67
CA GLY A 463 19.41 -2.77 10.16
C GLY A 463 18.08 -2.99 9.42
N PHE A 464 17.07 -2.15 9.64
CA PHE A 464 15.78 -2.25 8.94
C PHE A 464 15.77 -1.53 7.57
N PHE A 465 16.78 -0.68 7.32
CA PHE A 465 16.94 -0.01 6.03
C PHE A 465 17.75 -0.92 5.12
N THR A 466 17.07 -1.57 4.19
CA THR A 466 17.63 -2.60 3.33
C THR A 466 17.59 -2.19 1.86
N SER A 467 18.38 -2.89 1.06
CA SER A 467 18.51 -2.69 -0.38
C SER A 467 18.32 -4.00 -1.12
N ASN A 468 17.94 -3.90 -2.40
CA ASN A 468 18.03 -5.02 -3.34
C ASN A 468 19.33 -4.97 -4.15
N ALA A 469 20.29 -4.11 -3.78
CA ALA A 469 21.61 -3.94 -4.41
C ALA A 469 22.66 -3.79 -3.31
N ASP A 470 23.08 -4.92 -2.75
CA ASP A 470 24.03 -4.96 -1.61
C ASP A 470 25.38 -4.34 -1.95
N ASP A 471 25.78 -4.43 -3.22
CA ASP A 471 27.04 -3.85 -3.73
C ASP A 471 27.10 -2.32 -3.62
N LEU A 472 25.98 -1.62 -3.41
CA LEU A 472 25.97 -0.18 -3.23
C LEU A 472 26.27 0.25 -1.79
N GLY A 473 26.36 -0.68 -0.85
CA GLY A 473 26.62 -0.39 0.56
C GLY A 473 25.58 0.58 1.15
N GLU A 474 26.03 1.52 1.97
CA GLU A 474 25.14 2.50 2.63
C GLU A 474 24.40 3.41 1.65
N GLU A 475 25.01 3.81 0.55
CA GLU A 475 24.37 4.63 -0.50
C GLU A 475 23.17 3.90 -1.12
N GLY A 476 23.23 2.56 -1.17
CA GLY A 476 22.16 1.71 -1.69
C GLY A 476 20.96 1.56 -0.76
N ARG A 477 21.14 1.66 0.55
CA ARG A 477 20.11 1.31 1.55
C ARG A 477 19.59 2.47 2.38
N LEU A 478 20.38 3.54 2.55
CA LEU A 478 19.97 4.69 3.37
C LEU A 478 19.29 5.77 2.52
N PRO A 479 18.35 6.52 3.12
CA PRO A 479 17.77 7.70 2.49
C PRO A 479 18.83 8.74 2.12
N PRO A 480 18.65 9.48 1.00
CA PRO A 480 19.63 10.47 0.57
C PRO A 480 19.76 11.64 1.55
N ARG A 481 20.94 12.25 1.59
CA ARG A 481 21.16 13.51 2.29
C ARG A 481 20.33 14.63 1.66
N LEU A 482 19.89 15.58 2.49
CA LEU A 482 19.15 16.76 2.05
C LEU A 482 20.06 17.98 1.80
N ASP A 483 21.37 17.88 2.13
CA ASP A 483 22.35 18.93 1.86
C ASP A 483 22.35 19.25 0.37
N GLY A 484 22.17 20.52 0.02
CA GLY A 484 22.17 20.98 -1.37
C GLY A 484 21.07 20.39 -2.25
N SER A 485 20.00 19.84 -1.67
CA SER A 485 18.92 19.22 -2.45
C SER A 485 18.19 20.21 -3.36
N GLY A 486 18.04 21.48 -2.95
CA GLY A 486 17.47 22.54 -3.78
C GLY A 486 18.40 23.04 -4.89
N ASP A 487 19.71 22.81 -4.74
CA ASP A 487 20.68 23.07 -5.82
C ASP A 487 20.70 21.92 -6.82
N LYS A 488 20.62 20.69 -6.33
CA LYS A 488 20.65 19.45 -7.10
C LYS A 488 19.39 19.25 -7.93
N LEU A 489 18.23 19.35 -7.28
CA LEU A 489 16.95 18.92 -7.83
C LEU A 489 16.13 20.12 -8.33
N ARG A 490 15.42 19.89 -9.41
CA ARG A 490 14.42 20.85 -9.91
C ARG A 490 13.24 20.93 -8.93
N PRO A 491 12.67 22.11 -8.67
CA PRO A 491 11.55 22.28 -7.74
C PRO A 491 10.37 21.38 -8.07
N GLU A 492 10.06 21.20 -9.37
CA GLU A 492 8.98 20.33 -9.85
C GLU A 492 9.22 18.86 -9.46
N TRP A 493 10.47 18.41 -9.50
CA TRP A 493 10.83 17.07 -9.09
C TRP A 493 10.72 16.89 -7.58
N ILE A 494 11.19 17.85 -6.78
CA ILE A 494 11.02 17.82 -5.32
C ILE A 494 9.54 17.74 -4.98
N ARG A 495 8.70 18.51 -5.65
CA ARG A 495 7.24 18.47 -5.45
C ARG A 495 6.68 17.10 -5.74
N ARG A 496 7.02 16.48 -6.86
CA ARG A 496 6.59 15.13 -7.22
C ARG A 496 7.02 14.07 -6.21
N VAL A 497 8.25 14.17 -5.69
CA VAL A 497 8.73 13.27 -4.63
C VAL A 497 7.89 13.42 -3.35
N LEU A 498 7.56 14.65 -2.96
CA LEU A 498 6.86 14.94 -1.71
C LEU A 498 5.35 14.69 -1.76
N THR A 499 4.74 14.75 -2.94
CA THR A 499 3.27 14.72 -3.08
C THR A 499 2.73 13.57 -3.92
N GLU A 500 3.54 13.01 -4.82
CA GLU A 500 3.13 11.95 -5.75
C GLU A 500 3.89 10.63 -5.53
N GLY A 501 4.86 10.61 -4.60
CA GLY A 501 5.68 9.43 -4.34
C GLY A 501 6.65 9.08 -5.46
N ALA A 502 7.05 10.06 -6.29
CA ALA A 502 8.01 9.82 -7.35
C ALA A 502 9.32 9.26 -6.80
N ALA A 503 9.77 8.12 -7.32
CA ALA A 503 10.96 7.42 -6.89
C ALA A 503 11.83 7.06 -8.09
N VAL A 504 13.16 7.12 -7.90
CA VAL A 504 14.14 6.77 -8.97
C VAL A 504 15.18 5.77 -8.51
N ARG A 505 15.12 5.33 -7.27
CA ARG A 505 16.04 4.36 -6.68
C ARG A 505 15.32 3.02 -6.48
N PRO A 506 15.24 2.17 -7.51
CA PRO A 506 14.46 0.92 -7.46
C PRO A 506 15.04 -0.11 -6.49
N TYR A 507 16.27 0.10 -6.05
CA TYR A 507 16.96 -0.77 -5.10
C TYR A 507 16.64 -0.46 -3.63
N LEU A 508 16.11 0.73 -3.31
CA LEU A 508 15.70 1.07 -1.95
C LEU A 508 14.38 0.40 -1.60
N ASN A 509 14.36 -0.35 -0.52
CA ASN A 509 13.13 -0.93 0.02
C ASN A 509 12.33 0.10 0.82
N THR A 510 13.00 1.05 1.47
CA THR A 510 12.36 2.12 2.23
C THR A 510 11.72 3.13 1.28
N ARG A 511 10.47 3.50 1.56
CA ARG A 511 9.69 4.47 0.78
C ARG A 511 9.74 5.85 1.41
N MET A 512 9.78 6.90 0.56
CA MET A 512 9.62 8.27 1.01
C MET A 512 8.15 8.52 1.41
N PRO A 513 7.89 8.91 2.67
CA PRO A 513 6.54 9.21 3.15
C PRO A 513 5.91 10.41 2.45
N GLN A 514 4.58 10.36 2.24
CA GLN A 514 3.78 11.42 1.62
C GLN A 514 2.99 12.17 2.69
N PHE A 515 3.37 13.42 2.94
CA PHE A 515 2.79 14.25 4.01
C PHE A 515 1.61 15.11 3.55
N GLY A 516 1.36 15.16 2.23
CA GLY A 516 0.33 15.98 1.61
C GLY A 516 0.78 17.41 1.24
N GLN A 517 0.23 17.92 0.14
CA GLN A 517 0.57 19.22 -0.42
C GLN A 517 0.41 20.37 0.58
N ALA A 518 -0.68 20.37 1.37
CA ALA A 518 -0.92 21.42 2.37
C ALA A 518 0.18 21.49 3.45
N ASN A 519 0.83 20.35 3.74
CA ASN A 519 1.82 20.25 4.81
C ASN A 519 3.26 20.51 4.31
N THR A 520 3.61 20.10 3.09
CA THR A 520 4.99 20.12 2.60
C THR A 520 5.16 20.81 1.25
N GLY A 521 4.10 21.35 0.66
CA GLY A 521 4.14 21.98 -0.67
C GLY A 521 5.02 23.23 -0.77
N HIS A 522 5.41 23.84 0.36
CA HIS A 522 6.33 24.96 0.43
C HIS A 522 7.82 24.56 0.44
N LEU A 523 8.12 23.27 0.69
CA LEU A 523 9.51 22.81 0.80
C LEU A 523 10.34 22.96 -0.49
N PRO A 524 9.80 22.71 -1.70
CA PRO A 524 10.57 22.89 -2.93
C PRO A 524 11.15 24.31 -3.05
N ASP A 525 10.34 25.32 -2.76
CA ASP A 525 10.75 26.73 -2.87
C ASP A 525 11.75 27.10 -1.76
N LEU A 526 11.53 26.61 -0.52
CA LEU A 526 12.48 26.83 0.59
C LEU A 526 13.83 26.19 0.31
N LEU A 527 13.85 24.93 -0.13
CA LEU A 527 15.09 24.23 -0.44
C LEU A 527 15.83 24.93 -1.58
N THR A 528 15.11 25.35 -2.63
CA THR A 528 15.70 26.11 -3.73
C THR A 528 16.28 27.42 -3.24
N ALA A 529 15.53 28.21 -2.45
CA ALA A 529 16.00 29.50 -1.96
C ALA A 529 17.25 29.41 -1.07
N LEU A 530 17.37 28.31 -0.30
CA LEU A 530 18.49 28.12 0.62
C LEU A 530 19.71 27.47 0.00
N ASP A 531 19.51 26.55 -0.94
CA ASP A 531 20.57 25.70 -1.45
C ASP A 531 21.09 26.12 -2.82
N ARG A 532 20.27 26.81 -3.64
CA ARG A 532 20.57 27.06 -5.05
C ARG A 532 21.87 27.86 -5.23
N ASN A 533 22.84 27.20 -5.87
CA ASN A 533 24.12 27.79 -6.26
C ASN A 533 24.23 27.77 -7.78
N ALA A 534 23.48 28.66 -8.43
CA ALA A 534 23.45 28.72 -9.89
C ALA A 534 24.82 29.14 -10.43
N THR A 535 25.41 28.27 -11.22
CA THR A 535 26.68 28.51 -11.91
C THR A 535 26.40 28.81 -13.38
N PRO A 536 26.87 29.94 -13.93
CA PRO A 536 26.71 30.22 -15.36
C PRO A 536 27.30 29.07 -16.20
N LEU A 537 26.52 28.56 -17.12
CA LEU A 537 26.98 27.55 -18.05
C LEU A 537 27.71 28.22 -19.21
N LYS A 538 28.84 27.65 -19.63
CA LYS A 538 29.49 28.09 -20.85
C LYS A 538 28.69 27.63 -22.06
N PRO A 539 28.29 28.54 -22.96
CA PRO A 539 27.66 28.17 -24.21
C PRO A 539 28.59 27.28 -25.04
N THR A 540 28.02 26.31 -25.73
CA THR A 540 28.75 25.51 -26.73
C THR A 540 28.21 25.86 -28.10
N SER A 541 29.11 25.88 -29.10
CA SER A 541 28.78 26.14 -30.51
C SER A 541 28.39 24.90 -31.26
N ASP A 542 28.44 23.73 -30.63
CA ASP A 542 28.15 22.44 -31.27
C ASP A 542 26.67 22.31 -31.60
N ALA A 543 26.37 21.90 -32.82
CA ALA A 543 25.01 21.58 -33.23
C ALA A 543 24.38 20.49 -32.33
N PRO A 544 23.07 20.55 -32.05
CA PRO A 544 22.40 19.57 -31.18
C PRO A 544 22.61 18.12 -31.63
N GLU A 545 22.71 17.84 -32.93
CA GLU A 545 22.95 16.51 -33.47
C GLU A 545 24.35 15.98 -33.11
N ILE A 546 25.38 16.86 -33.15
CA ILE A 546 26.75 16.55 -32.74
C ILE A 546 26.79 16.26 -31.25
N GLN A 547 26.10 17.10 -30.46
CA GLN A 547 25.99 16.89 -28.99
C GLN A 547 25.32 15.57 -28.67
N ARG A 548 24.19 15.22 -29.33
CA ARG A 548 23.51 13.94 -29.11
C ARG A 548 24.40 12.74 -29.49
N ALA A 549 25.11 12.82 -30.60
CA ALA A 549 26.00 11.75 -31.02
C ALA A 549 27.17 11.56 -30.05
N ALA A 550 27.80 12.66 -29.62
CA ALA A 550 28.86 12.65 -28.63
C ALA A 550 28.38 12.16 -27.26
N GLY A 551 27.21 12.64 -26.79
CA GLY A 551 26.60 12.20 -25.53
C GLY A 551 26.27 10.71 -25.54
N ARG A 552 25.75 10.19 -26.64
CA ARG A 552 25.49 8.77 -26.85
C ARG A 552 26.78 7.94 -26.73
N LEU A 553 27.85 8.34 -27.43
CA LEU A 553 29.17 7.68 -27.38
C LEU A 553 29.74 7.73 -25.96
N LEU A 554 29.76 8.91 -25.31
CA LEU A 554 30.25 9.06 -23.93
C LEU A 554 29.51 8.15 -22.94
N THR A 555 28.20 7.96 -23.11
CA THR A 555 27.39 7.11 -22.22
C THR A 555 27.65 5.62 -22.44
N GLY A 556 28.03 5.21 -23.64
CA GLY A 556 28.25 3.83 -24.06
C GLY A 556 29.59 3.22 -23.62
N THR A 557 29.82 1.96 -24.02
CA THR A 557 31.03 1.18 -23.68
C THR A 557 32.30 1.75 -24.27
N ASP A 558 32.23 2.37 -25.44
CA ASP A 558 33.38 2.95 -26.14
C ASP A 558 33.71 4.37 -25.62
N GLY A 559 32.92 4.87 -24.66
CA GLY A 559 33.11 6.13 -23.96
C GLY A 559 33.42 5.94 -22.47
N LEU A 560 32.63 6.59 -21.63
CA LEU A 560 32.79 6.60 -20.17
C LEU A 560 32.08 5.41 -19.48
N SER A 561 31.45 4.55 -20.26
CA SER A 561 30.76 3.34 -19.80
C SER A 561 29.72 3.58 -18.66
N CYS A 562 28.98 4.67 -18.72
CA CYS A 562 27.93 4.97 -17.71
C CYS A 562 26.92 3.82 -17.55
N ILE A 563 26.65 3.09 -18.65
CA ILE A 563 25.77 1.92 -18.68
C ILE A 563 26.33 0.69 -17.97
N ALA A 564 27.59 0.72 -17.52
CA ALA A 564 28.12 -0.33 -16.66
C ALA A 564 27.38 -0.36 -15.32
N CYS A 565 26.99 0.81 -14.80
CA CYS A 565 26.35 0.96 -13.50
C CYS A 565 24.90 1.49 -13.61
N HIS A 566 24.61 2.33 -14.59
CA HIS A 566 23.33 3.00 -14.73
C HIS A 566 22.38 2.28 -15.69
N ARG A 567 21.15 2.12 -15.29
CA ARG A 567 20.05 1.71 -16.19
C ARG A 567 19.84 2.78 -17.25
N PHE A 568 19.33 2.36 -18.39
CA PHE A 568 18.96 3.27 -19.46
C PHE A 568 17.65 2.86 -20.11
N ASN A 569 16.64 3.69 -20.05
CA ASN A 569 15.30 3.43 -20.58
C ASN A 569 14.75 2.07 -20.10
N ARG A 570 14.79 1.85 -18.78
CA ARG A 570 14.38 0.59 -18.11
C ARG A 570 15.24 -0.64 -18.42
N GLN A 571 16.18 -0.56 -19.38
CA GLN A 571 17.13 -1.65 -19.59
C GLN A 571 18.10 -1.74 -18.41
N PRO A 572 18.43 -2.96 -17.96
CA PRO A 572 19.41 -3.15 -16.89
C PRO A 572 20.79 -2.68 -17.32
N ALA A 573 21.56 -2.19 -16.36
CA ALA A 573 22.98 -1.94 -16.52
C ALA A 573 23.78 -3.26 -16.61
N HIS A 574 25.02 -3.17 -17.01
CA HIS A 574 25.86 -4.37 -17.16
C HIS A 574 26.29 -4.99 -15.82
N SER A 575 26.43 -4.19 -14.76
CA SER A 575 26.83 -4.67 -13.44
C SER A 575 25.91 -4.13 -12.33
N LEU A 576 26.11 -2.92 -11.86
CA LEU A 576 25.29 -2.33 -10.82
C LEU A 576 23.94 -1.83 -11.38
N GLN A 577 22.86 -2.02 -10.62
CA GLN A 577 21.52 -1.63 -11.05
C GLN A 577 21.12 -0.31 -10.39
N VAL A 578 21.84 0.76 -10.67
CA VAL A 578 21.54 2.09 -10.12
C VAL A 578 20.46 2.81 -10.95
N LEU A 579 20.23 4.08 -10.67
CA LEU A 579 19.14 4.85 -11.27
C LEU A 579 19.22 4.94 -12.81
N ASP A 580 18.07 5.12 -13.44
CA ASP A 580 17.91 5.23 -14.90
C ASP A 580 18.31 6.63 -15.39
N LEU A 581 19.29 6.69 -16.33
CA LEU A 581 19.81 7.94 -16.86
C LEU A 581 18.79 8.74 -17.68
N THR A 582 17.78 8.09 -18.26
CA THR A 582 16.74 8.79 -19.04
C THR A 582 15.85 9.71 -18.19
N THR A 583 15.95 9.63 -16.87
CA THR A 583 15.24 10.51 -15.93
C THR A 583 16.07 11.73 -15.48
N THR A 584 17.32 11.84 -15.89
CA THR A 584 18.31 12.80 -15.37
C THR A 584 17.84 14.24 -15.51
N THR A 585 17.48 14.67 -16.69
CA THR A 585 17.13 16.06 -16.99
C THR A 585 15.78 16.51 -16.44
N GLN A 586 14.90 15.55 -16.14
CA GLN A 586 13.64 15.83 -15.45
C GLN A 586 13.84 16.13 -13.96
N ARG A 587 14.95 15.66 -13.38
CA ARG A 587 15.22 15.71 -11.94
C ARG A 587 16.22 16.76 -11.54
N LEU A 588 17.30 16.87 -12.30
CA LEU A 588 18.48 17.64 -11.93
C LEU A 588 18.49 19.03 -12.57
N ASN A 589 19.13 19.96 -11.91
CA ASN A 589 19.56 21.21 -12.51
C ASN A 589 20.83 20.95 -13.33
N GLU A 590 20.91 21.52 -14.54
CA GLU A 590 22.01 21.26 -15.47
C GLU A 590 23.37 21.69 -14.93
N ASP A 591 23.46 22.87 -14.35
CA ASP A 591 24.68 23.40 -13.77
C ASP A 591 25.17 22.56 -12.58
N TRP A 592 24.24 22.04 -11.74
CA TRP A 592 24.59 21.09 -10.69
C TRP A 592 25.10 19.77 -11.29
N PHE A 593 24.43 19.25 -12.33
CA PHE A 593 24.85 18.02 -13.01
C PHE A 593 26.26 18.12 -13.54
N ARG A 594 26.61 19.23 -14.19
CA ARG A 594 27.96 19.47 -14.73
C ARG A 594 29.02 19.56 -13.62
N ARG A 595 28.72 20.19 -12.49
CA ARG A 595 29.61 20.25 -11.31
C ARG A 595 29.78 18.89 -10.67
N PHE A 596 28.70 18.14 -10.55
CA PHE A 596 28.74 16.78 -9.99
C PHE A 596 29.60 15.82 -10.82
N LEU A 597 29.50 15.87 -12.13
CA LEU A 597 30.29 15.01 -13.01
C LEU A 597 31.81 15.26 -12.88
N ARG A 598 32.21 16.48 -12.58
CA ARG A 598 33.63 16.84 -12.37
C ARG A 598 34.20 16.21 -11.11
N ASP A 599 33.47 16.25 -10.02
CA ASP A 599 33.87 15.66 -8.74
C ASP A 599 32.67 15.17 -7.95
N PRO A 600 32.23 13.91 -8.17
CA PRO A 600 31.12 13.33 -7.42
C PRO A 600 31.34 13.23 -5.91
N ASN A 601 32.58 13.03 -5.46
CA ASN A 601 32.94 12.92 -4.05
C ASN A 601 32.73 14.20 -3.26
N GLN A 602 32.88 15.36 -3.90
CA GLN A 602 32.60 16.65 -3.25
C GLN A 602 31.13 16.76 -2.82
N PHE A 603 30.21 16.18 -3.61
CA PHE A 603 28.75 16.24 -3.36
C PHE A 603 28.22 15.06 -2.55
N ASN A 604 28.87 13.92 -2.64
CA ASN A 604 28.49 12.72 -1.91
C ASN A 604 29.77 11.93 -1.52
N PRO A 605 30.39 12.29 -0.38
CA PRO A 605 31.58 11.62 0.09
C PRO A 605 31.37 10.09 0.22
N GLY A 606 32.27 9.33 -0.38
CA GLY A 606 32.19 7.86 -0.40
C GLY A 606 31.27 7.28 -1.48
N THR A 607 30.75 8.10 -2.40
CA THR A 607 29.99 7.60 -3.54
C THR A 607 30.84 6.66 -4.41
N ARG A 608 30.20 5.63 -4.95
CA ARG A 608 30.84 4.72 -5.92
C ARG A 608 30.95 5.30 -7.34
N MET A 609 30.31 6.44 -7.60
CA MET A 609 30.46 7.11 -8.89
C MET A 609 31.88 7.68 -9.03
N PRO A 610 32.66 7.25 -10.05
CA PRO A 610 34.01 7.73 -10.23
C PRO A 610 34.03 9.16 -10.76
N ALA A 611 35.12 9.87 -10.49
CA ALA A 611 35.43 11.14 -11.15
C ALA A 611 35.91 10.85 -12.58
N LEU A 612 35.09 11.19 -13.58
CA LEU A 612 35.37 10.91 -14.99
C LEU A 612 36.10 12.07 -15.69
N TRP A 613 36.24 13.21 -15.01
CA TRP A 613 37.02 14.40 -15.44
C TRP A 613 37.99 14.85 -14.32
N PRO A 614 38.95 13.98 -13.94
CA PRO A 614 39.89 14.30 -12.85
C PRO A 614 40.68 15.55 -13.15
N GLY A 615 40.71 16.51 -12.21
CA GLY A 615 41.36 17.80 -12.43
C GLY A 615 40.74 18.65 -13.54
N GLY A 616 39.53 18.29 -14.01
CA GLY A 616 38.87 18.98 -15.12
C GLY A 616 39.30 18.49 -16.52
N HIS A 617 40.03 17.39 -16.59
CA HIS A 617 40.50 16.81 -17.86
C HIS A 617 39.68 15.57 -18.22
N SER A 618 39.28 15.47 -19.47
CA SER A 618 38.51 14.34 -19.97
C SER A 618 39.34 13.07 -20.04
N LEU A 619 38.76 11.94 -19.62
CA LEU A 619 39.35 10.61 -19.86
C LEU A 619 39.16 10.13 -21.32
N ILE A 620 38.35 10.80 -22.12
CA ILE A 620 38.07 10.49 -23.54
C ILE A 620 38.36 11.71 -24.41
N PRO A 621 39.63 12.07 -24.63
CA PRO A 621 39.99 13.25 -25.36
C PRO A 621 39.62 13.23 -26.85
N ALA A 622 39.35 12.04 -27.40
CA ALA A 622 38.90 11.89 -28.80
C ALA A 622 37.48 12.41 -29.05
N VAL A 623 36.69 12.60 -28.03
CA VAL A 623 35.32 13.11 -28.16
C VAL A 623 35.32 14.63 -27.88
N LEU A 624 34.89 15.45 -28.84
CA LEU A 624 34.83 16.90 -28.73
C LEU A 624 36.15 17.54 -28.24
N GLU A 625 37.27 17.02 -28.73
CA GLU A 625 38.64 17.45 -28.43
C GLU A 625 38.99 17.43 -26.94
N GLY A 626 38.26 16.62 -26.15
CA GLY A 626 38.46 16.52 -24.71
C GLY A 626 37.93 17.71 -23.92
N ASP A 627 37.24 18.65 -24.56
CA ASP A 627 36.70 19.82 -23.88
C ASP A 627 35.59 19.38 -22.91
N THR A 628 35.84 19.59 -21.62
CA THR A 628 34.96 19.16 -20.54
C THR A 628 33.56 19.80 -20.60
N ASP A 629 33.50 21.10 -20.92
CA ASP A 629 32.21 21.79 -20.95
C ASP A 629 31.37 21.35 -22.15
N ARG A 630 32.01 21.10 -23.30
CA ARG A 630 31.34 20.53 -24.49
C ARG A 630 30.86 19.11 -24.24
N GLN A 631 31.65 18.23 -23.59
CA GLN A 631 31.28 16.87 -23.25
C GLN A 631 30.11 16.81 -22.25
N HIS A 632 30.12 17.67 -21.23
CA HIS A 632 29.02 17.77 -20.29
C HIS A 632 27.73 18.26 -20.96
N ALA A 633 27.83 19.26 -21.85
CA ALA A 633 26.70 19.74 -22.66
C ALA A 633 26.15 18.61 -23.56
N ALA A 634 27.04 17.85 -24.19
CA ALA A 634 26.66 16.73 -25.04
C ALA A 634 25.92 15.63 -24.26
N LEU A 635 26.40 15.27 -23.06
CA LEU A 635 25.69 14.34 -22.17
C LEU A 635 24.30 14.88 -21.79
N TRP A 636 24.23 16.14 -21.41
CA TRP A 636 22.94 16.76 -21.04
C TRP A 636 21.95 16.77 -22.19
N THR A 637 22.38 17.20 -23.37
CA THR A 637 21.55 17.24 -24.60
C THR A 637 21.06 15.85 -24.98
N TYR A 638 21.92 14.84 -24.91
CA TYR A 638 21.55 13.47 -25.21
C TYR A 638 20.55 12.91 -24.18
N LEU A 639 20.78 13.12 -22.88
CA LEU A 639 19.88 12.66 -21.82
C LEU A 639 18.56 13.42 -21.79
N ALA A 640 18.50 14.63 -22.36
CA ALA A 640 17.27 15.40 -22.47
C ALA A 640 16.25 14.78 -23.42
N ASP A 641 16.66 13.94 -24.35
CA ASP A 641 15.75 13.16 -25.18
C ASP A 641 14.98 12.09 -24.36
N GLY A 642 15.40 11.84 -23.10
CA GLY A 642 14.73 10.95 -22.16
C GLY A 642 14.50 9.53 -22.72
N PRO A 643 13.29 8.95 -22.58
CA PRO A 643 12.98 7.64 -23.13
C PRO A 643 13.07 7.52 -24.66
N SER A 644 13.08 8.66 -25.39
CA SER A 644 13.22 8.70 -26.84
C SER A 644 14.68 8.65 -27.29
N ALA A 645 15.64 8.78 -26.36
CA ALA A 645 17.05 8.75 -26.68
C ALA A 645 17.44 7.40 -27.33
N LYS A 646 18.26 7.48 -28.38
CA LYS A 646 18.85 6.25 -28.98
C LYS A 646 19.69 5.55 -27.91
N PHE A 647 19.65 4.22 -27.89
CA PHE A 647 20.45 3.46 -26.92
C PHE A 647 21.95 3.75 -27.05
N PRO A 648 22.69 3.86 -25.93
CA PRO A 648 24.13 3.97 -25.92
C PRO A 648 24.78 2.76 -26.59
N GLU A 649 25.97 2.93 -27.13
CA GLU A 649 26.76 1.81 -27.70
C GLU A 649 27.16 0.84 -26.61
N GLY A 650 27.14 -0.44 -26.94
CA GLY A 650 27.41 -1.52 -25.97
C GLY A 650 26.22 -1.89 -25.10
N LEU A 651 25.20 -1.04 -24.93
CA LEU A 651 23.92 -1.49 -24.40
C LEU A 651 23.20 -2.20 -25.55
N SER A 652 23.68 -3.43 -25.86
CA SER A 652 22.98 -4.23 -26.82
C SER A 652 21.56 -4.44 -26.37
N ARG A 653 20.63 -4.15 -27.21
CA ARG A 653 19.29 -4.72 -27.14
C ARG A 653 19.49 -6.25 -27.22
N GLN A 654 19.54 -6.95 -26.09
CA GLN A 654 18.85 -8.23 -26.04
C GLN A 654 17.35 -7.86 -26.13
N ASN A 655 17.00 -7.16 -27.20
CA ASN A 655 15.68 -6.58 -27.34
C ASN A 655 15.00 -7.41 -28.39
N MET A 656 14.49 -8.55 -27.95
CA MET A 656 13.46 -9.25 -28.69
C MET A 656 12.12 -8.55 -28.43
N GLU A 657 12.09 -7.20 -28.55
CA GLU A 657 10.86 -6.45 -28.55
C GLU A 657 10.09 -6.76 -29.81
N LEU A 658 8.88 -7.18 -29.63
CA LEU A 658 7.94 -7.34 -30.73
C LEU A 658 7.41 -5.95 -31.12
N ILE A 659 7.95 -5.42 -32.22
CA ILE A 659 7.54 -4.10 -32.75
C ILE A 659 6.31 -4.29 -33.61
N VAL A 660 5.24 -3.59 -33.24
CA VAL A 660 4.00 -3.56 -34.03
C VAL A 660 4.13 -2.53 -35.16
N GLY A 661 4.07 -3.00 -36.39
CA GLY A 661 4.12 -2.19 -37.62
C GLY A 661 2.72 -1.91 -38.19
N GLY A 662 2.56 -2.17 -39.47
CA GLY A 662 1.27 -2.03 -40.18
C GLY A 662 0.26 -3.17 -39.91
N ASP A 663 0.76 -4.33 -39.47
CA ASP A 663 -0.04 -5.52 -39.17
C ASP A 663 -0.04 -5.80 -37.65
N PRO A 664 -1.10 -6.43 -37.13
CA PRO A 664 -1.09 -6.93 -35.74
C PRO A 664 0.01 -7.97 -35.51
N VAL A 665 0.59 -7.95 -34.31
CA VAL A 665 1.59 -8.92 -33.87
C VAL A 665 1.01 -9.77 -32.76
N VAL A 666 1.01 -11.09 -32.94
CA VAL A 666 0.49 -12.04 -31.95
C VAL A 666 1.64 -12.77 -31.26
N TYR A 667 1.65 -12.73 -29.93
CA TYR A 667 2.55 -13.47 -29.08
C TYR A 667 1.78 -14.54 -28.28
N ARG A 668 2.36 -15.73 -28.15
CA ARG A 668 1.81 -16.84 -27.37
C ARG A 668 2.84 -17.33 -26.35
N GLY A 669 2.47 -17.31 -25.07
CA GLY A 669 3.37 -17.76 -24.01
C GLY A 669 2.92 -17.25 -22.65
N LYS A 670 3.76 -17.42 -21.63
CA LYS A 670 3.51 -16.90 -20.29
C LYS A 670 3.58 -15.37 -20.30
N LEU A 671 2.53 -14.74 -19.85
CA LEU A 671 2.45 -13.29 -19.68
C LEU A 671 1.87 -12.98 -18.30
N TRP A 672 2.42 -11.95 -17.65
CA TRP A 672 1.91 -11.42 -16.39
C TRP A 672 0.39 -11.19 -16.45
N GLU A 673 -0.36 -11.65 -15.43
CA GLU A 673 -1.82 -11.58 -15.29
C GLU A 673 -2.65 -12.33 -16.36
N ALA A 674 -2.06 -12.67 -17.51
CA ALA A 674 -2.74 -13.48 -18.53
C ALA A 674 -2.33 -14.97 -18.49
N GLY A 675 -1.52 -15.36 -17.48
CA GLY A 675 -1.22 -16.74 -17.21
C GLY A 675 -0.20 -17.40 -18.15
N PHE A 676 -0.12 -18.74 -18.08
CA PHE A 676 0.84 -19.53 -18.85
C PHE A 676 0.45 -19.72 -20.32
N ARG A 677 -0.84 -19.58 -20.65
CA ARG A 677 -1.39 -19.78 -21.98
C ARG A 677 -1.94 -18.47 -22.56
N ALA A 678 -1.22 -17.37 -22.31
CA ALA A 678 -1.61 -16.07 -22.82
C ALA A 678 -1.48 -15.99 -24.35
N ILE A 679 -2.43 -15.30 -24.97
CA ILE A 679 -2.42 -14.89 -26.38
C ILE A 679 -2.49 -13.36 -26.37
N ALA A 680 -1.33 -12.72 -26.52
CA ALA A 680 -1.27 -11.26 -26.54
C ALA A 680 -1.22 -10.75 -27.98
N THR A 681 -1.91 -9.65 -28.23
CA THR A 681 -1.97 -9.01 -29.55
C THR A 681 -1.62 -7.54 -29.43
N GLY A 682 -0.58 -7.12 -30.13
CA GLY A 682 -0.27 -5.72 -30.35
C GLY A 682 -0.93 -5.27 -31.67
N TYR A 683 -1.73 -4.21 -31.59
CA TYR A 683 -2.41 -3.67 -32.76
C TYR A 683 -1.70 -2.42 -33.29
N PRO A 684 -1.72 -2.17 -34.61
CA PRO A 684 -1.34 -0.88 -35.15
C PRO A 684 -2.07 0.27 -34.45
N GLY A 685 -1.35 1.37 -34.16
CA GLY A 685 -1.89 2.48 -33.37
C GLY A 685 -1.60 2.41 -31.87
N GLY A 686 -0.87 1.38 -31.41
CA GLY A 686 -0.33 1.32 -30.04
C GLY A 686 -1.37 0.99 -28.98
N VAL A 687 -2.40 0.24 -29.32
CA VAL A 687 -3.33 -0.39 -28.38
C VAL A 687 -3.04 -1.88 -28.36
N ASN A 688 -3.01 -2.50 -27.19
CA ASN A 688 -2.64 -3.89 -27.04
C ASN A 688 -3.59 -4.61 -26.09
N ALA A 689 -3.72 -5.94 -26.27
CA ALA A 689 -4.56 -6.78 -25.44
C ALA A 689 -3.92 -8.13 -25.18
N ALA A 690 -4.24 -8.76 -24.06
CA ALA A 690 -3.86 -10.14 -23.78
C ALA A 690 -5.08 -10.94 -23.33
N PHE A 691 -5.27 -12.08 -23.98
CA PHE A 691 -6.30 -13.06 -23.69
C PHE A 691 -5.68 -14.26 -22.93
N ASP A 692 -6.31 -14.65 -21.86
CA ASP A 692 -5.97 -15.84 -21.10
C ASP A 692 -6.74 -17.03 -21.66
N ALA A 693 -6.04 -17.92 -22.40
CA ALA A 693 -6.67 -19.08 -23.01
C ALA A 693 -6.96 -20.22 -22.00
N GLU A 694 -6.51 -20.13 -20.78
CA GLU A 694 -6.82 -21.09 -19.73
C GLU A 694 -8.16 -20.75 -19.06
N GLU A 695 -8.38 -19.47 -18.79
CA GLU A 695 -9.62 -18.94 -18.23
C GLU A 695 -10.61 -18.44 -19.30
N MET A 696 -10.21 -18.39 -20.55
CA MET A 696 -11.01 -17.92 -21.71
C MET A 696 -11.58 -16.51 -21.52
N ARG A 697 -10.72 -15.61 -21.06
CA ARG A 697 -11.06 -14.22 -20.75
C ARG A 697 -10.09 -13.22 -21.36
N LEU A 698 -10.56 -12.02 -21.62
CA LEU A 698 -9.68 -10.88 -21.78
C LEU A 698 -9.03 -10.62 -20.42
N ALA A 699 -7.70 -10.68 -20.33
CA ALA A 699 -6.98 -10.56 -19.08
C ALA A 699 -6.54 -9.11 -18.79
N LEU A 700 -5.98 -8.44 -19.80
CA LEU A 700 -5.55 -7.05 -19.69
C LEU A 700 -5.51 -6.36 -21.06
N VAL A 701 -5.58 -5.02 -21.02
CA VAL A 701 -5.32 -4.13 -22.14
C VAL A 701 -4.34 -3.04 -21.71
N TRP A 702 -3.55 -2.52 -22.68
CA TRP A 702 -2.59 -1.45 -22.39
C TRP A 702 -2.27 -0.63 -23.64
N ARG A 703 -1.61 0.52 -23.46
CA ARG A 703 -1.23 1.43 -24.54
C ARG A 703 0.28 1.49 -24.75
N GLY A 704 0.68 1.87 -25.95
CA GLY A 704 2.07 2.09 -26.31
C GLY A 704 2.80 0.84 -26.75
N ARG A 705 4.02 0.65 -26.29
CA ARG A 705 4.91 -0.46 -26.72
C ARG A 705 4.32 -1.81 -26.34
N PHE A 706 4.57 -2.83 -27.19
CA PHE A 706 3.95 -4.14 -27.04
C PHE A 706 4.68 -4.98 -25.96
N LEU A 707 5.57 -5.88 -26.35
CA LEU A 707 6.22 -6.83 -25.45
C LEU A 707 7.71 -6.97 -25.77
N ASN A 708 8.54 -7.22 -24.75
CA ASN A 708 9.89 -7.75 -24.88
C ASN A 708 9.87 -9.23 -24.50
N VAL A 709 10.11 -10.10 -25.46
CA VAL A 709 10.06 -11.55 -25.30
C VAL A 709 11.42 -12.17 -24.95
N SER A 710 12.47 -11.36 -24.75
CA SER A 710 13.80 -11.84 -24.36
C SER A 710 13.78 -12.84 -23.21
N PRO A 711 12.97 -12.66 -22.13
CA PRO A 711 12.96 -13.61 -21.02
C PRO A 711 12.58 -15.03 -21.41
N HIS A 712 11.84 -15.20 -22.51
CA HIS A 712 11.42 -16.52 -23.01
C HIS A 712 12.33 -17.07 -24.11
N TRP A 713 12.91 -16.20 -24.94
CA TRP A 713 13.63 -16.62 -26.14
C TRP A 713 15.15 -16.61 -25.96
N SER A 714 15.70 -15.92 -24.94
CA SER A 714 17.13 -15.84 -24.68
C SER A 714 17.61 -16.66 -23.48
N SER A 715 16.71 -17.31 -22.74
CA SER A 715 17.01 -18.13 -21.56
C SER A 715 16.14 -19.39 -21.52
N GLN A 716 16.17 -20.14 -20.42
CA GLN A 716 15.37 -21.39 -20.28
C GLN A 716 13.83 -21.16 -20.20
N GLY A 717 13.33 -20.01 -20.59
CA GLY A 717 11.89 -19.73 -20.65
C GLY A 717 11.22 -19.48 -19.28
N MET A 718 11.99 -19.24 -18.23
CA MET A 718 11.50 -19.15 -16.84
C MET A 718 11.04 -17.73 -16.45
N GLY A 719 11.30 -16.70 -17.25
CA GLY A 719 10.95 -15.32 -16.94
C GLY A 719 9.46 -15.00 -17.06
N SER A 720 9.01 -13.94 -16.40
CA SER A 720 7.69 -13.34 -16.63
C SER A 720 7.83 -12.18 -17.62
N ILE A 721 6.99 -12.18 -18.65
CA ILE A 721 6.89 -11.06 -19.59
C ILE A 721 5.83 -10.11 -19.09
N HIS A 722 6.14 -8.80 -19.15
CA HIS A 722 5.23 -7.71 -18.79
C HIS A 722 5.01 -6.80 -19.99
N PRO A 723 3.88 -6.10 -20.08
CA PRO A 723 3.69 -5.01 -21.04
C PRO A 723 4.84 -4.01 -21.00
N LEU A 724 5.26 -3.51 -22.17
CA LEU A 724 6.24 -2.43 -22.27
C LEU A 724 5.60 -1.04 -22.29
N GLY A 725 4.30 -1.00 -22.46
CA GLY A 725 3.51 0.23 -22.57
C GLY A 725 3.10 0.81 -21.22
N THR A 726 2.06 1.62 -21.24
CA THR A 726 1.46 2.31 -20.09
C THR A 726 -0.05 2.09 -20.06
N ASP A 727 -0.70 2.62 -19.04
CA ASP A 727 -2.17 2.59 -18.90
C ASP A 727 -2.73 1.17 -18.91
N GLU A 728 -2.06 0.27 -18.21
CA GLU A 728 -2.49 -1.12 -18.06
C GLU A 728 -3.81 -1.19 -17.27
N VAL A 729 -4.78 -1.91 -17.82
CA VAL A 729 -6.06 -2.18 -17.17
C VAL A 729 -6.30 -3.68 -17.13
N LEU A 730 -6.51 -4.20 -15.92
CA LEU A 730 -6.76 -5.60 -15.66
C LEU A 730 -8.26 -5.90 -15.66
N PHE A 731 -8.62 -7.10 -16.14
CA PHE A 731 -9.97 -7.64 -16.13
C PHE A 731 -10.10 -8.82 -15.17
N PRO A 732 -11.34 -9.18 -14.75
CA PRO A 732 -11.57 -10.17 -13.70
C PRO A 732 -10.93 -11.52 -13.99
N HIS A 733 -10.34 -12.14 -12.96
CA HIS A 733 -9.93 -13.55 -13.00
C HIS A 733 -11.13 -14.50 -12.91
N GLY A 734 -10.91 -15.73 -13.38
CA GLY A 734 -11.91 -16.81 -13.39
C GLY A 734 -12.83 -16.76 -14.60
N THR A 735 -13.91 -17.52 -14.53
CA THR A 735 -14.83 -17.64 -15.68
C THR A 735 -15.45 -16.31 -16.08
N PRO A 736 -15.41 -15.95 -17.37
CA PRO A 736 -16.08 -14.75 -17.85
C PRO A 736 -17.59 -14.88 -18.00
N PHE A 737 -18.11 -16.13 -18.03
CA PHE A 737 -19.55 -16.42 -18.16
C PHE A 737 -20.04 -17.28 -17.02
N ALA A 738 -21.25 -17.01 -16.56
CA ALA A 738 -21.93 -17.82 -15.54
C ALA A 738 -23.45 -17.80 -15.71
N ILE A 739 -24.09 -18.90 -15.33
CA ILE A 739 -25.55 -18.96 -15.19
C ILE A 739 -25.86 -18.56 -13.75
N LEU A 740 -26.55 -17.42 -13.58
CA LEU A 740 -26.97 -16.94 -12.27
C LEU A 740 -28.45 -17.23 -12.05
N SER A 741 -28.79 -17.77 -10.87
CA SER A 741 -30.17 -18.03 -10.48
C SER A 741 -30.99 -16.75 -10.25
N ASN A 742 -30.31 -15.67 -9.88
CA ASN A 742 -30.83 -14.31 -9.79
C ASN A 742 -29.67 -13.31 -9.91
N PRO A 743 -29.93 -12.04 -10.19
CA PRO A 743 -28.90 -11.02 -10.36
C PRO A 743 -27.93 -10.83 -9.19
N GLU A 744 -28.35 -11.14 -7.95
CA GLU A 744 -27.55 -11.01 -6.74
C GLU A 744 -26.76 -12.29 -6.38
N ALA A 745 -26.97 -13.40 -7.11
CA ALA A 745 -26.26 -14.65 -6.86
C ALA A 745 -24.73 -14.42 -7.00
N PRO A 746 -23.90 -14.99 -6.10
CA PRO A 746 -22.45 -14.80 -6.13
C PRO A 746 -21.86 -15.33 -7.46
N TRP A 747 -20.83 -14.65 -7.96
CA TRP A 747 -20.12 -15.12 -9.13
C TRP A 747 -19.35 -16.42 -8.80
N PRO A 748 -19.36 -17.43 -9.70
CA PRO A 748 -18.65 -18.68 -9.45
C PRO A 748 -17.15 -18.48 -9.22
N THR A 749 -16.61 -19.14 -8.21
CA THR A 749 -15.16 -19.17 -7.93
C THR A 749 -14.48 -20.38 -8.57
N ALA A 750 -15.26 -21.31 -9.12
CA ALA A 750 -14.75 -22.48 -9.81
C ALA A 750 -13.97 -22.07 -11.09
N SER A 751 -13.00 -22.91 -11.49
CA SER A 751 -12.24 -22.67 -12.72
C SER A 751 -13.16 -22.64 -13.95
N SER A 752 -12.78 -21.91 -14.99
CA SER A 752 -13.55 -21.79 -16.22
C SER A 752 -13.90 -23.15 -16.84
N LYS A 753 -13.01 -24.14 -16.75
CA LYS A 753 -13.29 -25.51 -17.20
C LYS A 753 -14.37 -26.17 -16.36
N ALA A 754 -14.35 -25.98 -15.04
CA ALA A 754 -15.35 -26.56 -14.14
C ALA A 754 -16.74 -25.92 -14.33
N THR A 755 -16.80 -24.70 -14.83
CA THR A 755 -18.07 -24.02 -15.17
C THR A 755 -18.59 -24.35 -16.58
N GLY A 756 -17.94 -25.26 -17.31
CA GLY A 756 -18.36 -25.69 -18.64
C GLY A 756 -17.69 -24.93 -19.80
N MET A 757 -16.67 -24.10 -19.51
CA MET A 757 -15.91 -23.41 -20.54
C MET A 757 -14.89 -24.33 -21.21
N ARG A 758 -14.69 -24.19 -22.52
CA ARG A 758 -13.73 -24.96 -23.31
C ARG A 758 -13.09 -24.08 -24.37
N PHE A 759 -11.78 -23.95 -24.37
CA PHE A 759 -11.02 -23.22 -25.38
C PHE A 759 -10.90 -24.01 -26.67
N GLY A 760 -11.32 -23.45 -27.80
CA GLY A 760 -11.28 -24.02 -29.14
C GLY A 760 -10.08 -23.61 -29.98
N GLY A 761 -9.29 -22.65 -29.51
CA GLY A 761 -8.19 -22.07 -30.28
C GLY A 761 -8.45 -20.64 -30.72
N TYR A 762 -7.73 -20.18 -31.72
CA TYR A 762 -8.04 -18.95 -32.45
C TYR A 762 -7.74 -19.08 -33.92
N GLN A 763 -8.37 -18.25 -34.71
CA GLN A 763 -8.08 -18.07 -36.15
C GLN A 763 -7.76 -16.60 -36.43
N LEU A 764 -7.03 -16.33 -37.50
CA LEU A 764 -6.76 -14.95 -37.92
C LEU A 764 -7.78 -14.52 -38.96
N ASP A 765 -8.31 -13.32 -38.83
CA ASP A 765 -9.14 -12.68 -39.86
C ASP A 765 -8.29 -12.18 -41.06
N VAL A 766 -8.95 -11.59 -42.06
CA VAL A 766 -8.26 -11.02 -43.24
C VAL A 766 -7.28 -9.89 -42.88
N SER A 767 -7.44 -9.25 -41.74
CA SER A 767 -6.54 -8.23 -41.20
C SER A 767 -5.51 -8.80 -40.24
N LYS A 768 -5.32 -10.11 -40.17
CA LYS A 768 -4.40 -10.86 -39.30
C LYS A 768 -4.68 -10.67 -37.77
N ARG A 769 -5.91 -10.30 -37.44
CA ARG A 769 -6.35 -10.15 -36.05
C ARG A 769 -6.84 -11.50 -35.52
N PRO A 770 -6.49 -11.90 -34.28
CA PRO A 770 -7.01 -13.15 -33.73
C PRO A 770 -8.48 -13.02 -33.34
N ILE A 771 -9.25 -14.01 -33.76
CA ILE A 771 -10.62 -14.30 -33.34
C ILE A 771 -10.50 -15.47 -32.36
N MET A 772 -10.75 -15.26 -31.08
CA MET A 772 -10.67 -16.31 -30.07
C MET A 772 -11.93 -17.19 -30.15
N LEU A 773 -11.74 -18.49 -30.22
CA LEU A 773 -12.82 -19.47 -30.33
C LEU A 773 -12.93 -20.27 -29.04
N TYR A 774 -14.07 -20.23 -28.39
CA TYR A 774 -14.32 -21.00 -27.17
C TYR A 774 -15.80 -21.31 -26.99
N ALA A 775 -16.14 -22.19 -26.07
CA ALA A 775 -17.51 -22.56 -25.82
C ALA A 775 -17.84 -22.51 -24.33
N PHE A 776 -19.08 -22.17 -24.02
CA PHE A 776 -19.69 -22.32 -22.70
C PHE A 776 -20.80 -23.38 -22.81
N ASN A 777 -20.55 -24.57 -22.31
CA ASN A 777 -21.38 -25.77 -22.57
C ASN A 777 -21.56 -25.99 -24.09
N SER A 778 -22.77 -25.89 -24.57
CA SER A 778 -23.14 -26.02 -26.01
C SER A 778 -23.20 -24.68 -26.77
N LEU A 779 -22.98 -23.56 -26.10
CA LEU A 779 -22.93 -22.23 -26.73
C LEU A 779 -21.50 -21.96 -27.21
N ASN A 780 -21.29 -21.75 -28.52
CA ASN A 780 -20.01 -21.38 -29.07
C ASN A 780 -19.86 -19.85 -29.10
N LEU A 781 -18.64 -19.37 -28.87
CA LEU A 781 -18.31 -17.97 -28.85
C LEU A 781 -17.13 -17.67 -29.76
N GLU A 782 -17.27 -16.56 -30.51
CA GLU A 782 -16.18 -15.91 -31.22
C GLU A 782 -15.96 -14.54 -30.56
N ASP A 783 -14.71 -14.26 -30.17
CA ASP A 783 -14.34 -13.06 -29.44
C ASP A 783 -13.26 -12.33 -30.22
N THR A 784 -13.60 -11.16 -30.74
CA THR A 784 -12.76 -10.38 -31.63
C THR A 784 -12.48 -9.01 -31.03
N LEU A 785 -11.22 -8.60 -31.07
CA LEU A 785 -10.78 -7.26 -30.72
C LEU A 785 -10.33 -6.50 -31.95
N THR A 786 -10.86 -5.30 -32.13
CA THR A 786 -10.60 -4.44 -33.28
C THR A 786 -10.12 -3.06 -32.80
N PRO A 787 -8.92 -2.61 -33.20
CA PRO A 787 -8.48 -1.26 -32.91
C PRO A 787 -9.27 -0.24 -33.73
N PRO A 788 -9.36 1.03 -33.30
CA PRO A 788 -9.99 2.08 -34.08
C PRO A 788 -9.19 2.39 -35.36
N SER A 789 -9.79 3.08 -36.26
CA SER A 789 -9.07 3.68 -37.40
C SER A 789 -8.01 4.69 -36.91
N PRO A 790 -6.84 4.82 -37.58
CA PRO A 790 -5.67 5.56 -37.05
C PRO A 790 -5.86 7.03 -36.63
N ALA A 791 -7.03 7.61 -36.94
CA ALA A 791 -7.34 9.03 -36.64
C ALA A 791 -8.23 9.25 -35.42
N ALA A 792 -8.68 8.21 -34.71
CA ALA A 792 -9.58 8.32 -33.56
C ALA A 792 -8.83 8.25 -32.22
N SER A 793 -9.48 8.69 -31.14
CA SER A 793 -9.02 8.51 -29.75
C SER A 793 -8.63 7.05 -29.48
N PRO A 794 -7.64 6.79 -28.61
CA PRO A 794 -7.20 5.43 -28.34
C PRO A 794 -8.36 4.63 -27.72
N SER A 795 -8.91 3.71 -28.50
CA SER A 795 -9.99 2.82 -28.10
C SER A 795 -9.77 1.40 -28.64
N LEU A 796 -10.51 0.45 -28.14
CA LEU A 796 -10.50 -0.93 -28.58
C LEU A 796 -11.94 -1.43 -28.59
N HIS A 797 -12.41 -1.95 -29.74
CA HIS A 797 -13.72 -2.56 -29.86
C HIS A 797 -13.63 -4.07 -29.66
N ARG A 798 -14.48 -4.62 -28.82
CA ARG A 798 -14.63 -6.06 -28.62
C ARG A 798 -16.01 -6.49 -29.07
N THR A 799 -16.05 -7.51 -29.90
CA THR A 799 -17.28 -8.13 -30.35
C THR A 799 -17.32 -9.59 -29.93
N LEU A 800 -18.33 -9.96 -29.15
CA LEU A 800 -18.63 -11.34 -28.78
C LEU A 800 -19.79 -11.84 -29.61
N THR A 801 -19.57 -12.85 -30.46
CA THR A 801 -20.60 -13.49 -31.30
C THR A 801 -20.96 -14.84 -30.69
N PHE A 802 -22.26 -15.14 -30.62
CA PHE A 802 -22.79 -16.33 -29.98
C PHE A 802 -23.46 -17.23 -31.00
N THR A 803 -23.19 -18.55 -31.00
CA THR A 803 -23.78 -19.52 -31.86
C THR A 803 -24.18 -20.77 -31.09
N GLY A 804 -25.45 -21.15 -31.15
CA GLY A 804 -25.96 -22.32 -30.41
C GLY A 804 -27.07 -21.97 -29.43
N PRO A 805 -27.52 -22.95 -28.62
CA PRO A 805 -28.58 -22.74 -27.63
C PRO A 805 -28.09 -21.84 -26.50
N LEU A 806 -28.85 -20.79 -26.24
CA LEU A 806 -28.55 -19.82 -25.18
C LEU A 806 -29.09 -20.32 -23.84
N PRO A 807 -28.23 -20.52 -22.80
CA PRO A 807 -28.68 -20.90 -21.47
C PRO A 807 -29.46 -19.76 -20.81
N VAL A 808 -30.58 -20.11 -20.15
CA VAL A 808 -31.36 -19.12 -19.37
C VAL A 808 -30.54 -18.66 -18.16
N GLY A 809 -30.51 -17.35 -17.91
CA GLY A 809 -29.76 -16.78 -16.79
C GLY A 809 -28.26 -16.61 -17.07
N LEU A 810 -27.82 -16.70 -18.33
CA LEU A 810 -26.43 -16.47 -18.69
C LEU A 810 -26.06 -15.01 -18.52
N HIS A 811 -24.96 -14.76 -17.80
CA HIS A 811 -24.37 -13.45 -17.62
C HIS A 811 -22.91 -13.45 -18.04
N PHE A 812 -22.47 -12.33 -18.59
CA PHE A 812 -21.07 -12.01 -18.87
C PHE A 812 -20.53 -11.04 -17.82
N ARG A 813 -19.41 -11.35 -17.17
CA ARG A 813 -18.75 -10.44 -16.25
C ARG A 813 -17.74 -9.56 -17.00
N LEU A 814 -18.17 -8.33 -17.30
CA LEU A 814 -17.40 -7.40 -18.11
C LEU A 814 -16.20 -6.82 -17.33
N ALA A 815 -16.40 -6.42 -16.10
CA ALA A 815 -15.33 -5.81 -15.28
C ALA A 815 -15.55 -6.01 -13.78
N THR A 816 -14.46 -5.90 -13.02
CA THR A 816 -14.47 -5.76 -11.55
C THR A 816 -13.52 -4.63 -11.16
N GLY A 817 -13.88 -3.87 -10.14
CA GLY A 817 -13.04 -2.76 -9.64
C GLY A 817 -13.88 -1.61 -9.13
N SER A 818 -13.27 -0.43 -9.04
CA SER A 818 -14.00 0.81 -8.79
C SER A 818 -14.69 1.25 -10.09
N LEU A 819 -16.02 1.16 -10.12
CA LEU A 819 -16.84 1.48 -11.29
C LEU A 819 -17.75 2.66 -10.99
N SER A 820 -17.69 3.69 -11.81
CA SER A 820 -18.56 4.86 -11.71
C SER A 820 -19.31 5.08 -13.04
N PRO A 821 -20.61 5.42 -13.02
CA PRO A 821 -21.35 5.79 -14.22
C PRO A 821 -20.71 7.01 -14.90
N ALA A 822 -20.50 6.92 -16.22
CA ALA A 822 -19.92 8.00 -17.02
C ALA A 822 -20.91 8.55 -18.07
N GLY A 823 -22.11 7.97 -18.16
CA GLY A 823 -23.19 8.31 -19.08
C GLY A 823 -24.10 7.12 -19.35
N PRO A 824 -25.14 7.27 -20.19
CA PRO A 824 -25.97 6.15 -20.59
C PRO A 824 -25.17 5.03 -21.25
N GLY A 825 -25.19 3.82 -20.70
CA GLY A 825 -24.41 2.69 -21.18
C GLY A 825 -22.89 2.83 -21.01
N GLN A 826 -22.41 3.72 -20.16
CA GLN A 826 -20.98 3.98 -19.97
C GLN A 826 -20.58 3.92 -18.51
N TRP A 827 -19.44 3.27 -18.24
CA TRP A 827 -18.85 3.14 -16.90
C TRP A 827 -17.35 3.43 -16.94
N ARG A 828 -16.86 4.15 -15.97
CA ARG A 828 -15.41 4.38 -15.80
C ARG A 828 -14.85 3.35 -14.82
N LEU A 829 -13.88 2.58 -15.27
CA LEU A 829 -13.19 1.55 -14.51
C LEU A 829 -11.88 2.11 -13.95
N ASN A 830 -11.75 2.11 -12.62
CA ASN A 830 -10.54 2.51 -11.88
C ASN A 830 -9.99 3.89 -12.33
N ASP A 831 -10.88 4.80 -12.74
CA ASP A 831 -10.54 6.13 -13.29
C ASP A 831 -9.59 6.13 -14.50
N ARG A 832 -9.41 4.99 -15.17
CA ARG A 832 -8.46 4.82 -16.28
C ARG A 832 -9.11 4.47 -17.60
N LEU A 833 -10.14 3.64 -17.59
CA LEU A 833 -10.77 3.12 -18.80
C LEU A 833 -12.28 3.35 -18.79
N THR A 834 -12.82 3.88 -19.85
CA THR A 834 -14.27 3.98 -20.03
C THR A 834 -14.76 2.77 -20.81
N LEU A 835 -15.69 2.02 -20.24
CA LEU A 835 -16.40 0.90 -20.84
C LEU A 835 -17.70 1.44 -21.44
N LYS A 836 -17.94 1.21 -22.72
CA LYS A 836 -19.19 1.61 -23.38
C LYS A 836 -19.91 0.39 -23.97
N LEU A 837 -21.17 0.32 -23.71
CA LEU A 837 -22.10 -0.68 -24.26
C LEU A 837 -23.14 0.02 -25.16
N PRO A 838 -23.67 -0.66 -26.18
CA PRO A 838 -24.79 -0.14 -26.96
C PRO A 838 -25.98 0.22 -26.05
N PRO A 839 -26.73 1.30 -26.33
CA PRO A 839 -27.87 1.73 -25.48
C PRO A 839 -28.92 0.65 -25.24
N ALA A 840 -29.04 -0.32 -26.13
CA ALA A 840 -29.98 -1.43 -26.01
C ALA A 840 -29.51 -2.54 -25.05
N VAL A 841 -28.24 -2.52 -24.63
CA VAL A 841 -27.64 -3.53 -23.74
C VAL A 841 -27.76 -3.06 -22.30
N SER A 842 -28.53 -3.79 -21.51
CA SER A 842 -28.61 -3.56 -20.08
C SER A 842 -27.38 -4.14 -19.38
N ALA A 843 -26.82 -3.40 -18.42
CA ALA A 843 -25.78 -3.89 -17.55
C ALA A 843 -26.17 -3.70 -16.09
N LEU A 844 -25.81 -4.65 -15.26
CA LEU A 844 -26.04 -4.66 -13.83
C LEU A 844 -24.74 -4.30 -13.11
N LEU A 845 -24.74 -3.21 -12.37
CA LEU A 845 -23.65 -2.86 -11.46
C LEU A 845 -24.04 -3.33 -10.04
N ARG A 846 -23.22 -4.19 -9.45
CA ARG A 846 -23.42 -4.67 -8.08
C ARG A 846 -22.13 -4.60 -7.26
N GLY A 847 -22.23 -4.75 -5.95
CA GLY A 847 -21.09 -4.60 -5.04
C GLY A 847 -20.82 -3.16 -4.66
N LYS A 848 -19.73 -2.90 -3.92
CA LYS A 848 -19.34 -1.57 -3.43
C LYS A 848 -17.84 -1.35 -3.52
N GLY A 849 -17.43 -0.12 -3.83
CA GLY A 849 -16.03 0.29 -3.88
C GLY A 849 -15.22 -0.53 -4.90
N ALA A 850 -14.04 -0.99 -4.53
CA ALA A 850 -13.16 -1.78 -5.39
C ALA A 850 -13.64 -3.22 -5.67
N GLN A 851 -14.75 -3.65 -5.05
CA GLN A 851 -15.34 -4.98 -5.24
C GLN A 851 -16.63 -4.90 -6.07
N GLN A 852 -16.84 -3.84 -6.82
CA GLN A 852 -17.96 -3.75 -7.75
C GLN A 852 -17.74 -4.69 -8.94
N GLU A 853 -18.83 -5.27 -9.43
CA GLU A 853 -18.88 -6.07 -10.65
C GLU A 853 -19.87 -5.46 -11.64
N LEU A 854 -19.46 -5.38 -12.89
CA LEU A 854 -20.32 -5.00 -14.00
C LEU A 854 -20.70 -6.25 -14.80
N LEU A 855 -21.95 -6.65 -14.71
CA LEU A 855 -22.49 -7.85 -15.33
C LEU A 855 -23.40 -7.47 -16.50
N VAL A 856 -23.30 -8.21 -17.60
CA VAL A 856 -24.16 -8.06 -18.77
C VAL A 856 -24.98 -9.34 -18.94
N PRO A 857 -26.31 -9.31 -18.77
CA PRO A 857 -27.16 -10.46 -19.06
C PRO A 857 -27.19 -10.73 -20.56
N ILE A 858 -26.94 -11.97 -20.94
CA ILE A 858 -26.99 -12.38 -22.37
C ILE A 858 -28.38 -12.93 -22.64
N LEU A 859 -29.20 -12.10 -23.28
CA LEU A 859 -30.63 -12.38 -23.50
C LEU A 859 -30.94 -12.87 -24.93
N SER A 860 -30.00 -12.72 -25.86
CA SER A 860 -30.12 -13.16 -27.24
C SER A 860 -28.75 -13.58 -27.80
N THR A 861 -28.72 -14.23 -28.93
CA THR A 861 -27.49 -14.57 -29.66
C THR A 861 -26.99 -13.43 -30.55
N SER A 862 -27.60 -12.23 -30.47
CA SER A 862 -27.07 -11.05 -31.15
C SER A 862 -25.68 -10.72 -30.65
N PRO A 863 -24.75 -10.25 -31.49
CA PRO A 863 -23.42 -9.90 -31.08
C PRO A 863 -23.43 -8.84 -29.94
N LEU A 864 -22.61 -9.06 -28.93
CA LEU A 864 -22.37 -8.08 -27.87
C LEU A 864 -21.14 -7.24 -28.23
N GLU A 865 -21.37 -5.96 -28.41
CA GLU A 865 -20.32 -4.99 -28.72
C GLU A 865 -19.93 -4.21 -27.47
N ILE A 866 -18.62 -4.02 -27.26
CA ILE A 866 -18.05 -3.32 -26.13
C ILE A 866 -16.95 -2.40 -26.65
N GLU A 867 -17.00 -1.12 -26.31
CA GLU A 867 -15.90 -0.20 -26.60
C GLU A 867 -15.14 0.14 -25.33
N TYR A 868 -13.82 -0.02 -25.37
CA TYR A 868 -12.87 0.36 -24.34
C TYR A 868 -12.19 1.66 -24.76
N VAL A 869 -12.33 2.74 -23.99
CA VAL A 869 -11.78 4.08 -24.31
C VAL A 869 -10.93 4.58 -23.15
N TRP A 870 -9.67 4.95 -23.44
CA TRP A 870 -8.75 5.50 -22.44
C TRP A 870 -8.99 6.98 -22.15
#